data_167e16fec2bfbe6b086fc022c8be9fbe
#
_entry.id   167e16fec2bfbe6b086fc022c8be9fbe
#
_cell.length_a   1.000
_cell.length_b   1.000
_cell.length_c   1.000
_cell.angle_alpha   90.00
_cell.angle_beta   90.00
_cell.angle_gamma   90.00
#
_symmetry.space_group_name_H-M   'P 1'
#
loop_
_entity.id
_entity.type
_entity.pdbx_description
1 polymer ?
#
loop_
_entity_poly.entity_id
_entity_poly.type
_entity_poly.pdbx_seq_one_letter_code
_entity_poly.pdbx_strand_id
1 'polypeptide(L)'
;MKKLFVISAVALAVLTGCAGEVSMSIAAQSAQQQVQGQVLASPNDNRAYKTLVLPNKLEVMLVSDPTAEKSAAALSVGVGLLQDPMSQQGMAHYLEHMLFLGTERYPDTNEYSAFMTANGGAQNAYTWLDITNYMFKVNNNAYDEALDRFSDFFKAPKLYPEYTDKEKNAVNAEWSMRREMDYFGQYNLSRGMMGSHPANRFLIGNLETLGDKEGSQLHAETVAFYNQYYSANIMKAVLLSNLPLAEMEQLAVKHFANIENKQIDKPDVSAKLDFSQLAGKRIHYVPNNDVKQLRLDFTISNNSEQFAVKPNEFITYLLGSEMPGTPASQLKALGLISNLNASATPDLYGNYGSLSIDIDLTDAGMQNREGIVATIMQYIDLVKQQGVDSKYFSEIQTSLNNQFRFLEKGDEFGYVSNLADAMQKVPARHAINAPFYYQRFDAGAIQDVLAQLTPQRLRIWYISKQEPHDSSLHFYDGKYKISEISQQEQQSWQQAAQIALNLPAVNRMLPENFALTAPQAQDKPELVVQQDAISAWLYPSQQFASQPRGVLEIFINSDMVQQQVKAKVALALWRDLYNLQQSALATEADIAGMQLRLSDGNGLALTVSGFTDKQPQLLQQALASLAISVDEQGFAQAKDRFIRGVQNQSKQFPFQQAFLAYNSLVRSGNYDADAMVNAAQNLTLTELQSTVAQVLANNQLRIFAFGNYDKTALQQVVTTVAAALPAKRSEQPYSRTAFWLPKPGQVLVVQKDIDVADVALVDMHIHPEPSY
;
A
#
# COMPACT_ATOMS: atom_id res chain seq x y z
N MET A 1 -25.85 36.30 43.84
CA MET A 1 -25.46 37.68 44.27
C MET A 1 -24.40 38.12 43.30
N LYS A 2 -24.80 38.96 42.38
CA LYS A 2 -24.42 40.39 42.26
C LYS A 2 -22.92 40.55 42.09
N LYS A 3 -22.43 41.03 41.02
CA LYS A 3 -22.49 42.23 40.15
C LYS A 3 -21.05 42.52 39.78
N LEU A 4 -20.63 43.02 38.75
CA LEU A 4 -20.98 43.94 37.65
C LEU A 4 -19.79 44.89 37.36
N PHE A 5 -19.46 45.10 36.09
CA PHE A 5 -18.96 46.37 35.46
C PHE A 5 -17.51 46.85 35.80
N VAL A 6 -16.75 47.46 34.90
CA VAL A 6 -16.97 48.62 33.98
C VAL A 6 -15.79 48.75 33.01
N ILE A 7 -15.98 48.83 31.73
CA ILE A 7 -15.78 49.83 30.69
C ILE A 7 -15.01 51.11 31.07
N SER A 8 -14.06 51.53 30.21
CA SER A 8 -13.83 52.84 29.61
C SER A 8 -12.45 52.93 28.97
N ALA A 9 -12.27 53.10 27.71
CA ALA A 9 -12.56 54.16 26.73
C ALA A 9 -11.55 55.31 26.72
N VAL A 10 -10.87 55.46 25.58
CA VAL A 10 -10.51 56.69 24.83
C VAL A 10 -9.52 57.69 25.39
N ALA A 11 -8.46 57.94 24.65
CA ALA A 11 -8.07 59.30 24.26
C ALA A 11 -7.13 59.33 23.04
N LEU A 12 -7.55 60.10 22.10
CA LEU A 12 -6.93 60.56 20.87
C LEU A 12 -5.85 61.59 21.16
N ALA A 13 -4.70 61.56 20.47
CA ALA A 13 -3.91 62.77 20.25
C ALA A 13 -3.23 62.72 18.87
N VAL A 14 -3.44 63.73 18.11
CA VAL A 14 -3.05 63.98 16.71
C VAL A 14 -1.85 64.93 16.72
N LEU A 15 -1.07 64.85 15.58
CA LEU A 15 -0.19 65.87 14.96
C LEU A 15 1.31 65.80 15.31
N THR A 16 2.13 65.73 14.39
CA THR A 16 2.73 66.36 13.20
C THR A 16 4.19 65.95 13.16
N GLY A 17 4.75 65.49 12.11
CA GLY A 17 5.18 66.04 10.88
C GLY A 17 6.58 65.66 10.50
N CYS A 18 6.82 65.48 9.23
CA CYS A 18 8.04 65.56 8.43
C CYS A 18 8.85 64.31 8.13
N ALA A 19 8.67 63.91 6.89
CA ALA A 19 9.65 63.44 5.90
C ALA A 19 10.92 62.75 6.39
N GLY A 20 10.98 61.46 6.08
CA GLY A 20 12.16 60.62 6.10
C GLY A 20 11.89 59.37 5.24
N GLU A 21 12.73 59.16 4.32
CA GLU A 21 12.72 58.16 3.24
C GLU A 21 12.11 56.80 3.57
N VAL A 22 11.25 56.36 2.64
CA VAL A 22 10.61 55.04 2.62
C VAL A 22 11.65 53.95 2.30
N SER A 23 12.27 53.37 3.30
CA SER A 23 12.73 52.02 3.23
C SER A 23 11.54 51.14 3.63
N MET A 24 10.77 50.68 2.63
CA MET A 24 9.78 49.62 2.85
C MET A 24 10.53 48.37 3.31
N SER A 25 10.50 48.16 4.61
CA SER A 25 10.97 46.88 5.17
C SER A 25 10.05 45.76 4.68
N ILE A 26 10.66 44.68 4.21
CA ILE A 26 10.02 43.40 3.83
C ILE A 26 9.09 42.86 4.94
N ALA A 27 9.21 43.37 6.16
CA ALA A 27 8.36 43.01 7.31
C ALA A 27 6.89 43.48 7.21
N ALA A 28 6.56 44.43 6.34
CA ALA A 28 5.17 44.90 6.20
C ALA A 28 4.32 44.10 5.25
N GLN A 29 4.91 43.22 4.40
CA GLN A 29 4.20 42.28 3.54
C GLN A 29 3.83 40.95 4.21
N SER A 30 4.35 40.64 5.38
CA SER A 30 4.05 39.40 6.10
C SER A 30 2.69 39.40 6.82
N ALA A 31 1.98 40.53 6.89
CA ALA A 31 0.75 40.69 7.66
C ALA A 31 -0.52 40.07 7.01
N GLN A 32 -0.43 39.38 5.88
CA GLN A 32 -1.57 38.72 5.24
C GLN A 32 -1.43 37.19 5.10
N GLN A 33 -0.52 36.57 5.82
CA GLN A 33 -0.47 35.12 5.90
C GLN A 33 -1.59 34.64 6.83
N GLN A 34 -2.66 34.07 6.29
CA GLN A 34 -3.64 33.36 7.10
C GLN A 34 -2.98 32.08 7.61
N VAL A 35 -2.69 32.04 8.93
CA VAL A 35 -2.31 30.79 9.62
C VAL A 35 -3.55 29.90 9.61
N GLN A 36 -3.55 28.87 8.81
CA GLN A 36 -4.56 27.81 8.92
C GLN A 36 -4.32 27.05 10.23
N GLY A 37 -5.41 26.55 10.87
CA GLY A 37 -5.36 25.99 12.22
C GLY A 37 -4.29 24.91 12.43
N GLN A 38 -3.97 24.63 13.68
CA GLN A 38 -2.91 23.70 14.09
C GLN A 38 -3.07 22.33 13.39
N VAL A 39 -1.98 21.79 12.83
CA VAL A 39 -1.91 20.44 12.26
C VAL A 39 -2.17 19.40 13.34
N LEU A 40 -3.02 18.44 13.07
CA LEU A 40 -3.37 17.38 14.01
C LEU A 40 -2.40 16.21 13.83
N ALA A 41 -1.28 16.29 14.53
CA ALA A 41 -0.25 15.24 14.55
C ALA A 41 -0.51 14.21 15.65
N SER A 42 0.13 13.04 15.53
CA SER A 42 0.11 12.01 16.58
C SER A 42 0.67 12.52 17.89
N PRO A 43 0.13 12.15 19.06
CA PRO A 43 0.73 12.46 20.34
C PRO A 43 2.17 11.93 20.52
N ASN A 44 2.55 10.95 19.73
CA ASN A 44 3.89 10.35 19.72
C ASN A 44 4.85 11.04 18.72
N ASP A 45 4.38 12.07 18.03
CA ASP A 45 5.15 12.82 17.05
C ASP A 45 5.77 14.07 17.67
N ASN A 46 7.10 14.13 17.71
CA ASN A 46 7.86 15.22 18.30
C ASN A 46 8.24 16.32 17.30
N ARG A 47 7.79 16.22 16.03
CA ARG A 47 8.04 17.23 15.01
C ARG A 47 7.19 18.47 15.23
N ALA A 48 7.70 19.62 14.82
CA ALA A 48 6.93 20.85 14.82
C ALA A 48 6.33 21.12 13.43
N TYR A 49 5.10 21.59 13.41
CA TYR A 49 4.33 21.79 12.18
C TYR A 49 3.82 23.23 12.06
N LYS A 50 3.83 23.76 10.83
CA LYS A 50 3.19 25.03 10.49
C LYS A 50 2.60 24.95 9.10
N THR A 51 1.37 25.42 8.92
CA THR A 51 0.76 25.63 7.61
C THR A 51 0.69 27.11 7.31
N LEU A 52 0.90 27.48 6.05
CA LEU A 52 0.81 28.85 5.58
C LEU A 52 0.30 28.89 4.13
N VAL A 53 -0.31 30.00 3.76
CA VAL A 53 -0.68 30.28 2.38
C VAL A 53 0.18 31.45 1.88
N LEU A 54 0.98 31.19 0.85
CA LEU A 54 1.84 32.21 0.25
C LEU A 54 1.03 33.27 -0.49
N PRO A 55 1.61 34.46 -0.79
CA PRO A 55 0.91 35.54 -1.50
C PRO A 55 0.31 35.11 -2.84
N ASN A 56 0.96 34.16 -3.54
CA ASN A 56 0.49 33.54 -4.77
C ASN A 56 -0.56 32.45 -4.58
N LYS A 57 -1.08 32.25 -3.35
CA LYS A 57 -2.09 31.26 -2.97
C LYS A 57 -1.61 29.81 -2.92
N LEU A 58 -0.31 29.55 -3.10
CA LEU A 58 0.24 28.22 -2.84
C LEU A 58 0.14 27.91 -1.35
N GLU A 59 -0.42 26.76 -1.00
CA GLU A 59 -0.52 26.30 0.37
C GLU A 59 0.70 25.43 0.72
N VAL A 60 1.35 25.74 1.83
CA VAL A 60 2.59 25.09 2.25
C VAL A 60 2.45 24.53 3.67
N MET A 61 2.90 23.30 3.86
CA MET A 61 3.13 22.71 5.19
C MET A 61 4.62 22.63 5.47
N LEU A 62 5.04 23.15 6.60
CA LEU A 62 6.41 23.06 7.10
C LEU A 62 6.47 22.00 8.22
N VAL A 63 7.47 21.14 8.15
CA VAL A 63 7.73 20.07 9.11
C VAL A 63 9.17 20.20 9.62
N SER A 64 9.36 20.67 10.84
CA SER A 64 10.66 20.77 11.49
C SER A 64 10.90 19.52 12.34
N ASP A 65 11.91 18.74 11.98
CA ASP A 65 12.37 17.57 12.71
C ASP A 65 13.88 17.71 13.00
N PRO A 66 14.27 18.17 14.19
CA PRO A 66 15.69 18.32 14.53
C PRO A 66 16.54 17.06 14.42
N THR A 67 15.90 15.89 14.32
CA THR A 67 16.55 14.59 14.20
C THR A 67 16.58 14.07 12.75
N ALA A 68 16.04 14.82 11.79
CA ALA A 68 16.05 14.42 10.40
C ALA A 68 17.49 14.34 9.85
N GLU A 69 17.85 13.19 9.33
CA GLU A 69 19.17 12.97 8.71
C GLU A 69 19.28 13.64 7.34
N LYS A 70 18.15 13.79 6.66
CA LYS A 70 18.02 14.46 5.36
C LYS A 70 16.85 15.43 5.38
N SER A 71 16.95 16.45 4.55
CA SER A 71 15.82 17.33 4.22
C SER A 71 15.09 16.84 2.99
N ALA A 72 13.78 17.07 2.92
CA ALA A 72 12.93 16.64 1.82
C ALA A 72 11.89 17.70 1.47
N ALA A 73 11.43 17.70 0.23
CA ALA A 73 10.29 18.50 -0.18
C ALA A 73 9.45 17.75 -1.20
N ALA A 74 8.15 18.04 -1.22
CA ALA A 74 7.24 17.62 -2.27
C ALA A 74 6.33 18.79 -2.67
N LEU A 75 5.94 18.79 -3.94
CA LEU A 75 4.94 19.70 -4.47
C LEU A 75 3.98 18.93 -5.37
N SER A 76 2.71 18.95 -4.99
CA SER A 76 1.64 18.36 -5.79
C SER A 76 0.87 19.44 -6.55
N VAL A 77 0.54 19.14 -7.80
CA VAL A 77 -0.32 19.94 -8.65
C VAL A 77 -1.67 19.25 -8.76
N GLY A 78 -2.77 19.97 -8.53
CA GLY A 78 -4.14 19.43 -8.58
C GLY A 78 -4.64 19.16 -9.99
N VAL A 79 -3.81 18.54 -10.84
CA VAL A 79 -4.10 18.14 -12.22
C VAL A 79 -3.41 16.84 -12.56
N GLY A 80 -4.04 16.00 -13.36
CA GLY A 80 -3.51 14.70 -13.74
C GLY A 80 -4.12 14.19 -15.04
N LEU A 81 -4.20 12.89 -15.18
CA LEU A 81 -4.58 12.18 -16.40
C LEU A 81 -6.05 12.41 -16.82
N LEU A 82 -6.92 12.86 -15.93
CA LEU A 82 -8.31 13.21 -16.29
C LEU A 82 -8.39 14.46 -17.14
N GLN A 83 -7.35 15.28 -17.21
CA GLN A 83 -7.26 16.48 -18.02
C GLN A 83 -6.56 16.27 -19.35
N ASP A 84 -6.00 15.08 -19.61
CA ASP A 84 -5.34 14.79 -20.88
C ASP A 84 -6.25 15.09 -22.07
N PRO A 85 -5.77 15.72 -23.13
CA PRO A 85 -6.52 15.82 -24.38
C PRO A 85 -6.65 14.42 -25.02
N MET A 86 -7.80 14.12 -25.61
CA MET A 86 -8.02 12.83 -26.28
C MET A 86 -7.02 12.57 -27.42
N SER A 87 -6.48 13.62 -28.02
CA SER A 87 -5.43 13.58 -29.04
C SER A 87 -4.08 13.10 -28.50
N GLN A 88 -3.79 13.33 -27.22
CA GLN A 88 -2.49 13.07 -26.59
C GLN A 88 -2.68 12.42 -25.20
N GLN A 89 -3.25 11.23 -25.16
CA GLN A 89 -3.48 10.51 -23.90
C GLN A 89 -2.15 10.08 -23.28
N GLY A 90 -1.94 10.38 -22.00
CA GLY A 90 -0.67 10.29 -21.28
C GLY A 90 0.08 11.62 -21.22
N MET A 91 -0.55 12.74 -21.61
CA MET A 91 0.06 14.09 -21.64
C MET A 91 0.57 14.52 -20.27
N ALA A 92 -0.23 14.37 -19.23
CA ALA A 92 0.17 14.78 -17.87
C ALA A 92 1.39 13.99 -17.38
N HIS A 93 1.46 12.69 -17.69
CA HIS A 93 2.61 11.83 -17.39
C HIS A 93 3.84 12.21 -18.24
N TYR A 94 3.65 12.48 -19.52
CA TYR A 94 4.72 12.95 -20.38
C TYR A 94 5.28 14.31 -19.92
N LEU A 95 4.41 15.25 -19.52
CA LEU A 95 4.84 16.53 -18.96
C LEU A 95 5.64 16.33 -17.66
N GLU A 96 5.26 15.37 -16.82
CA GLU A 96 6.02 15.01 -15.63
C GLU A 96 7.49 14.72 -15.96
N HIS A 97 7.76 13.88 -16.98
CA HIS A 97 9.11 13.59 -17.46
C HIS A 97 9.84 14.84 -17.95
N MET A 98 9.15 15.65 -18.73
CA MET A 98 9.73 16.85 -19.35
C MET A 98 10.21 17.91 -18.34
N LEU A 99 9.57 17.99 -17.15
CA LEU A 99 9.94 18.97 -16.13
C LEU A 99 11.32 18.72 -15.50
N PHE A 100 11.83 17.51 -15.56
CA PHE A 100 13.17 17.19 -15.06
C PHE A 100 14.31 17.59 -16.02
N LEU A 101 13.99 18.02 -17.23
CA LEU A 101 14.95 18.25 -18.32
C LEU A 101 15.47 19.68 -18.41
N GLY A 102 15.53 20.40 -17.31
CA GLY A 102 16.11 21.71 -17.23
C GLY A 102 15.10 22.86 -17.22
N THR A 103 15.57 23.97 -16.68
CA THR A 103 14.82 25.20 -16.48
C THR A 103 15.59 26.39 -17.04
N GLU A 104 15.03 27.58 -17.00
CA GLU A 104 15.77 28.77 -17.45
C GLU A 104 17.02 29.06 -16.65
N ARG A 105 16.98 28.82 -15.33
CA ARG A 105 18.16 29.01 -14.46
C ARG A 105 19.14 27.85 -14.51
N TYR A 106 18.67 26.66 -14.78
CA TYR A 106 19.45 25.42 -14.81
C TYR A 106 19.19 24.71 -16.14
N PRO A 107 19.77 25.20 -17.24
CA PRO A 107 19.41 24.75 -18.59
C PRO A 107 20.00 23.38 -18.98
N ASP A 108 20.98 22.86 -18.25
CA ASP A 108 21.51 21.51 -18.50
C ASP A 108 20.49 20.45 -18.04
N THR A 109 20.12 19.55 -18.92
CA THR A 109 19.13 18.51 -18.69
C THR A 109 19.55 17.47 -17.65
N ASN A 110 20.83 17.35 -17.35
CA ASN A 110 21.37 16.42 -16.34
C ASN A 110 21.69 17.13 -15.01
N GLU A 111 21.64 18.44 -14.94
CA GLU A 111 22.11 19.22 -13.79
C GLU A 111 21.38 18.86 -12.50
N TYR A 112 20.05 18.77 -12.54
CA TYR A 112 19.27 18.41 -11.35
C TYR A 112 19.63 17.02 -10.82
N SER A 113 19.71 16.03 -11.68
CA SER A 113 20.07 14.66 -11.31
C SER A 113 21.50 14.56 -10.81
N ALA A 114 22.45 15.26 -11.44
CA ALA A 114 23.83 15.33 -11.01
C ALA A 114 23.98 16.01 -9.63
N PHE A 115 23.26 17.11 -9.42
CA PHE A 115 23.21 17.80 -8.13
C PHE A 115 22.67 16.89 -7.01
N MET A 116 21.55 16.20 -7.25
CA MET A 116 20.96 15.26 -6.28
C MET A 116 21.93 14.14 -5.93
N THR A 117 22.55 13.51 -6.94
CA THR A 117 23.53 12.43 -6.74
C THR A 117 24.74 12.91 -5.94
N ALA A 118 25.30 14.08 -6.27
CA ALA A 118 26.47 14.65 -5.58
C ALA A 118 26.18 14.99 -4.11
N ASN A 119 24.92 15.25 -3.75
CA ASN A 119 24.51 15.62 -2.41
C ASN A 119 23.73 14.50 -1.68
N GLY A 120 23.93 13.23 -2.07
CA GLY A 120 23.30 12.07 -1.45
C GLY A 120 21.77 12.11 -1.54
N GLY A 121 21.25 12.76 -2.57
CA GLY A 121 19.81 12.94 -2.80
C GLY A 121 19.16 11.80 -3.54
N ALA A 122 17.83 11.81 -3.52
CA ALA A 122 16.94 11.03 -4.36
C ALA A 122 15.79 11.91 -4.80
N GLN A 123 15.25 11.63 -5.98
CA GLN A 123 14.13 12.35 -6.57
C GLN A 123 13.16 11.38 -7.23
N ASN A 124 11.90 11.74 -7.29
CA ASN A 124 10.88 11.02 -8.04
C ASN A 124 9.69 11.93 -8.34
N ALA A 125 8.82 11.48 -9.19
CA ALA A 125 7.49 12.03 -9.38
C ALA A 125 6.50 10.91 -9.70
N TYR A 126 5.21 11.22 -9.66
CA TYR A 126 4.16 10.34 -10.19
C TYR A 126 2.97 11.17 -10.64
N THR A 127 2.29 10.68 -11.65
CA THR A 127 1.04 11.24 -12.16
C THR A 127 -0.08 10.23 -11.95
N TRP A 128 -1.19 10.70 -11.36
CA TRP A 128 -2.41 9.92 -11.21
C TRP A 128 -3.59 10.66 -11.89
N LEU A 129 -4.79 10.26 -11.60
CA LEU A 129 -5.98 10.79 -12.30
C LEU A 129 -6.15 12.29 -12.16
N ASP A 130 -6.00 12.84 -10.96
CA ASP A 130 -6.29 14.23 -10.60
C ASP A 130 -5.12 14.94 -9.91
N ILE A 131 -3.94 14.34 -9.94
CA ILE A 131 -2.73 14.85 -9.28
C ILE A 131 -1.48 14.48 -10.06
N THR A 132 -0.51 15.40 -10.07
CA THR A 132 0.90 15.14 -10.39
C THR A 132 1.73 15.59 -9.20
N ASN A 133 2.55 14.72 -8.65
CA ASN A 133 3.32 14.97 -7.43
C ASN A 133 4.81 14.78 -7.67
N TYR A 134 5.61 15.77 -7.33
CA TYR A 134 7.06 15.81 -7.47
C TYR A 134 7.69 15.83 -6.10
N MET A 135 8.77 15.09 -5.87
CA MET A 135 9.42 15.04 -4.57
C MET A 135 10.92 14.79 -4.67
N PHE A 136 11.63 15.26 -3.65
CA PHE A 136 13.05 14.94 -3.47
C PHE A 136 13.43 14.83 -1.99
N LYS A 137 14.55 14.20 -1.70
CA LYS A 137 15.31 14.29 -0.46
C LYS A 137 16.77 14.52 -0.76
N VAL A 138 17.49 15.19 0.16
CA VAL A 138 18.90 15.58 -0.01
C VAL A 138 19.57 15.75 1.36
N ASN A 139 20.89 15.73 1.43
CA ASN A 139 21.61 16.10 2.65
C ASN A 139 21.22 17.50 3.14
N ASN A 140 21.11 17.69 4.44
CA ASN A 140 20.60 18.93 5.05
C ASN A 140 21.35 20.20 4.59
N ASN A 141 22.66 20.12 4.39
CA ASN A 141 23.47 21.26 3.95
C ASN A 141 23.25 21.69 2.49
N ALA A 142 22.61 20.87 1.67
CA ALA A 142 22.31 21.16 0.28
C ALA A 142 20.84 21.57 0.05
N TYR A 143 20.03 21.72 1.12
CA TYR A 143 18.58 21.86 1.02
C TYR A 143 18.14 23.14 0.32
N ASP A 144 18.74 24.29 0.66
CA ASP A 144 18.40 25.60 0.04
C ASP A 144 18.64 25.57 -1.49
N GLU A 145 19.78 25.02 -1.91
CA GLU A 145 20.12 24.87 -3.33
C GLU A 145 19.24 23.85 -4.05
N ALA A 146 18.81 22.78 -3.38
CA ALA A 146 17.87 21.82 -3.90
C ALA A 146 16.48 22.44 -4.12
N LEU A 147 15.99 23.23 -3.16
CA LEU A 147 14.73 23.96 -3.26
C LEU A 147 14.74 24.99 -4.42
N ASP A 148 15.86 25.63 -4.65
CA ASP A 148 16.01 26.60 -5.75
C ASP A 148 15.81 25.92 -7.10
N ARG A 149 16.45 24.77 -7.33
CA ARG A 149 16.30 23.96 -8.54
C ARG A 149 14.91 23.39 -8.70
N PHE A 150 14.40 22.77 -7.63
CA PHE A 150 13.11 22.13 -7.61
C PHE A 150 11.95 23.10 -7.88
N SER A 151 11.98 24.26 -7.24
CA SER A 151 10.91 25.26 -7.41
C SER A 151 10.91 25.88 -8.82
N ASP A 152 12.03 25.84 -9.53
CA ASP A 152 12.16 26.41 -10.86
C ASP A 152 11.42 25.58 -11.94
N PHE A 153 11.15 24.30 -11.69
CA PHE A 153 10.26 23.45 -12.51
C PHE A 153 8.86 24.08 -12.69
N PHE A 154 8.39 24.76 -11.66
CA PHE A 154 7.05 25.36 -11.60
C PHE A 154 7.03 26.84 -11.97
N LYS A 155 8.17 27.40 -12.36
CA LYS A 155 8.32 28.81 -12.76
C LYS A 155 8.65 28.95 -14.25
N ALA A 156 9.70 28.27 -14.69
CA ALA A 156 10.26 28.45 -16.02
C ALA A 156 10.92 27.16 -16.56
N PRO A 157 10.19 26.05 -16.71
CA PRO A 157 10.75 24.85 -17.34
C PRO A 157 11.03 25.13 -18.82
N LYS A 158 12.10 24.55 -19.32
CA LYS A 158 12.50 24.72 -20.73
C LYS A 158 11.59 23.95 -21.69
N LEU A 159 11.07 22.79 -21.28
CA LEU A 159 10.26 21.90 -22.12
C LEU A 159 10.86 21.76 -23.52
N TYR A 160 12.12 21.38 -23.60
CA TYR A 160 12.90 21.34 -24.84
C TYR A 160 12.27 20.45 -25.92
N PRO A 161 11.98 20.99 -27.11
CA PRO A 161 11.37 20.21 -28.18
C PRO A 161 12.28 19.09 -28.72
N GLU A 162 13.61 19.28 -28.67
CA GLU A 162 14.61 18.29 -29.09
C GLU A 162 14.65 17.04 -28.22
N TYR A 163 14.10 17.05 -26.99
CA TYR A 163 13.99 15.89 -26.10
C TYR A 163 12.64 15.18 -26.21
N THR A 164 11.71 15.68 -27.01
CA THR A 164 10.37 15.09 -27.17
C THR A 164 10.43 13.62 -27.54
N ASP A 165 11.25 13.24 -28.51
CA ASP A 165 11.35 11.83 -28.93
C ASP A 165 12.01 10.94 -27.86
N LYS A 166 12.99 11.47 -27.14
CA LYS A 166 13.64 10.74 -26.05
C LYS A 166 12.65 10.40 -24.94
N GLU A 167 11.93 11.40 -24.44
CA GLU A 167 11.01 11.20 -23.31
C GLU A 167 9.74 10.44 -23.72
N LYS A 168 9.24 10.64 -24.94
CA LYS A 168 8.18 9.80 -25.49
C LYS A 168 8.57 8.31 -25.53
N ASN A 169 9.83 8.01 -25.89
CA ASN A 169 10.34 6.65 -25.83
C ASN A 169 10.51 6.13 -24.40
N ALA A 170 10.86 6.98 -23.44
CA ALA A 170 10.93 6.61 -22.02
C ALA A 170 9.54 6.22 -21.49
N VAL A 171 8.51 7.05 -21.75
CA VAL A 171 7.11 6.72 -21.41
C VAL A 171 6.65 5.42 -22.09
N ASN A 172 7.01 5.23 -23.36
CA ASN A 172 6.70 3.99 -24.07
C ASN A 172 7.36 2.76 -23.47
N ALA A 173 8.61 2.87 -23.01
CA ALA A 173 9.32 1.79 -22.33
C ALA A 173 8.63 1.44 -21.00
N GLU A 174 8.16 2.42 -20.25
CA GLU A 174 7.40 2.19 -19.02
C GLU A 174 6.06 1.47 -19.28
N TRP A 175 5.36 1.88 -20.32
CA TRP A 175 4.15 1.17 -20.74
C TRP A 175 4.47 -0.27 -21.14
N SER A 176 5.53 -0.49 -21.94
CA SER A 176 5.94 -1.82 -22.38
C SER A 176 6.19 -2.77 -21.21
N MET A 177 6.88 -2.29 -20.16
CA MET A 177 7.09 -3.08 -18.93
C MET A 177 5.78 -3.45 -18.20
N ARG A 178 4.74 -2.64 -18.33
CA ARG A 178 3.45 -2.84 -17.64
C ARG A 178 2.42 -3.57 -18.51
N ARG A 179 2.71 -3.76 -19.79
CA ARG A 179 1.77 -4.28 -20.78
C ARG A 179 1.22 -5.66 -20.43
N GLU A 180 2.07 -6.52 -19.86
CA GLU A 180 1.70 -7.88 -19.47
C GLU A 180 1.11 -8.00 -18.06
N MET A 181 1.02 -6.88 -17.32
CA MET A 181 0.53 -6.89 -15.94
C MET A 181 -1.00 -6.88 -15.90
N ASP A 182 -1.59 -7.95 -15.39
CA ASP A 182 -3.05 -8.15 -15.34
C ASP A 182 -3.81 -7.01 -14.66
N TYR A 183 -3.23 -6.40 -13.62
CA TYR A 183 -3.84 -5.27 -12.91
C TYR A 183 -4.10 -4.09 -13.87
N PHE A 184 -3.11 -3.71 -14.67
CA PHE A 184 -3.27 -2.60 -15.62
C PHE A 184 -4.25 -2.94 -16.73
N GLY A 185 -4.26 -4.19 -17.21
CA GLY A 185 -5.22 -4.66 -18.20
C GLY A 185 -6.66 -4.60 -17.69
N GLN A 186 -6.91 -5.13 -16.50
CA GLN A 186 -8.23 -5.09 -15.85
C GLN A 186 -8.67 -3.65 -15.58
N TYR A 187 -7.78 -2.79 -15.07
CA TYR A 187 -8.09 -1.40 -14.81
C TYR A 187 -8.39 -0.62 -16.10
N ASN A 188 -7.63 -0.87 -17.16
CA ASN A 188 -7.89 -0.29 -18.48
C ASN A 188 -9.27 -0.72 -19.02
N LEU A 189 -9.60 -2.01 -18.95
CA LEU A 189 -10.91 -2.53 -19.38
C LEU A 189 -12.05 -1.89 -18.57
N SER A 190 -11.89 -1.82 -17.25
CA SER A 190 -12.88 -1.22 -16.36
C SER A 190 -13.22 0.22 -16.75
N ARG A 191 -12.20 1.03 -17.07
CA ARG A 191 -12.37 2.43 -17.49
C ARG A 191 -12.87 2.53 -18.93
N GLY A 192 -12.44 1.65 -19.81
CA GLY A 192 -12.92 1.59 -21.21
C GLY A 192 -14.43 1.42 -21.32
N MET A 193 -15.08 0.85 -20.31
CA MET A 193 -16.54 0.73 -20.24
C MET A 193 -17.26 2.04 -19.87
N MET A 194 -16.54 3.10 -19.52
CA MET A 194 -17.13 4.36 -19.05
C MET A 194 -17.56 5.32 -20.18
N GLY A 195 -17.48 4.89 -21.42
CA GLY A 195 -17.94 5.66 -22.59
C GLY A 195 -17.22 7.00 -22.72
N SER A 196 -17.95 8.10 -22.73
CA SER A 196 -17.39 9.46 -22.88
C SER A 196 -16.85 10.08 -21.58
N HIS A 197 -16.88 9.36 -20.46
CA HIS A 197 -16.35 9.85 -19.19
C HIS A 197 -14.83 10.08 -19.28
N PRO A 198 -14.26 11.17 -18.70
CA PRO A 198 -12.83 11.44 -18.75
C PRO A 198 -11.92 10.32 -18.22
N ALA A 199 -12.42 9.48 -17.32
CA ALA A 199 -11.68 8.30 -16.86
C ALA A 199 -11.44 7.25 -17.96
N ASN A 200 -12.20 7.28 -19.06
CA ASN A 200 -11.96 6.43 -20.23
C ASN A 200 -10.83 6.99 -21.11
N ARG A 201 -9.63 7.08 -20.53
CA ARG A 201 -8.39 7.47 -21.23
C ARG A 201 -7.32 6.42 -21.00
N PHE A 202 -6.38 6.32 -21.92
CA PHE A 202 -5.17 5.54 -21.70
C PHE A 202 -4.20 6.34 -20.80
N LEU A 203 -3.89 5.82 -19.63
CA LEU A 203 -3.27 6.62 -18.57
C LEU A 203 -1.76 6.82 -18.75
N ILE A 204 -1.02 5.79 -19.15
CA ILE A 204 0.44 5.85 -19.14
C ILE A 204 0.97 6.70 -20.29
N GLY A 205 0.36 6.56 -21.46
CA GLY A 205 0.90 7.05 -22.73
C GLY A 205 1.83 6.04 -23.40
N ASN A 206 1.94 6.10 -24.70
CA ASN A 206 2.87 5.33 -25.52
C ASN A 206 3.09 6.03 -26.88
N LEU A 207 3.85 5.43 -27.78
CA LEU A 207 4.13 6.02 -29.11
C LEU A 207 2.90 6.14 -30.02
N GLU A 208 1.81 5.42 -29.73
CA GLU A 208 0.55 5.57 -30.46
C GLU A 208 -0.25 6.78 -29.96
N THR A 209 -0.29 6.99 -28.65
CA THR A 209 -1.11 8.04 -28.03
C THR A 209 -0.39 9.38 -27.92
N LEU A 210 0.95 9.37 -27.85
CA LEU A 210 1.80 10.55 -27.73
C LEU A 210 2.60 10.75 -29.03
N GLY A 211 2.43 11.87 -29.70
CA GLY A 211 3.16 12.23 -30.92
C GLY A 211 2.38 13.17 -31.82
N ASP A 212 3.06 13.69 -32.82
CA ASP A 212 2.45 14.58 -33.79
C ASP A 212 1.46 13.82 -34.68
N LYS A 213 0.27 14.40 -34.83
CA LYS A 213 -0.86 13.85 -35.57
C LYS A 213 -1.53 14.98 -36.37
N GLU A 214 -2.41 14.63 -37.30
CA GLU A 214 -3.22 15.61 -37.99
C GLU A 214 -4.05 16.44 -36.99
N GLY A 215 -3.82 17.73 -36.93
CA GLY A 215 -4.49 18.67 -36.04
C GLY A 215 -3.99 18.66 -34.58
N SER A 216 -2.92 17.91 -34.26
CA SER A 216 -2.38 17.81 -32.88
C SER A 216 -0.86 17.71 -32.90
N GLN A 217 -0.19 18.64 -32.19
CA GLN A 217 1.26 18.71 -32.10
C GLN A 217 1.68 18.51 -30.62
N LEU A 218 2.35 17.42 -30.32
CA LEU A 218 2.65 16.98 -28.94
C LEU A 218 3.35 18.08 -28.12
N HIS A 219 4.46 18.64 -28.63
CA HIS A 219 5.19 19.68 -27.92
C HIS A 219 4.37 20.94 -27.65
N ALA A 220 3.66 21.44 -28.67
CA ALA A 220 2.82 22.65 -28.56
C ALA A 220 1.68 22.43 -27.52
N GLU A 221 1.05 21.26 -27.53
CA GLU A 221 0.01 20.90 -26.57
C GLU A 221 0.58 20.69 -25.16
N THR A 222 1.81 20.17 -25.01
CA THR A 222 2.49 20.05 -23.71
C THR A 222 2.74 21.43 -23.09
N VAL A 223 3.24 22.40 -23.89
CA VAL A 223 3.42 23.76 -23.42
C VAL A 223 2.07 24.40 -23.06
N ALA A 224 1.04 24.19 -23.89
CA ALA A 224 -0.31 24.67 -23.60
C ALA A 224 -0.88 24.06 -22.31
N PHE A 225 -0.70 22.76 -22.08
CA PHE A 225 -1.14 22.05 -20.88
C PHE A 225 -0.45 22.60 -19.61
N TYR A 226 0.88 22.79 -19.65
CA TYR A 226 1.62 23.44 -18.56
C TYR A 226 1.08 24.85 -18.29
N ASN A 227 0.94 25.65 -19.32
CA ASN A 227 0.47 27.01 -19.18
C ASN A 227 -0.98 27.12 -18.69
N GLN A 228 -1.81 26.14 -19.00
CA GLN A 228 -3.20 26.11 -18.57
C GLN A 228 -3.35 25.67 -17.13
N TYR A 229 -2.61 24.64 -16.69
CA TYR A 229 -2.91 23.95 -15.45
C TYR A 229 -1.89 24.15 -14.33
N TYR A 230 -0.62 24.50 -14.63
CA TYR A 230 0.38 24.67 -13.57
C TYR A 230 0.27 26.06 -12.96
N SER A 231 -0.53 26.16 -11.90
CA SER A 231 -0.87 27.40 -11.21
C SER A 231 -0.73 27.25 -9.71
N ALA A 232 -0.08 28.20 -9.06
CA ALA A 232 0.23 28.17 -7.62
C ALA A 232 -0.99 27.91 -6.72
N ASN A 233 -2.17 28.41 -7.10
CA ASN A 233 -3.38 28.28 -6.27
C ASN A 233 -4.00 26.87 -6.25
N ILE A 234 -3.59 25.96 -7.13
CA ILE A 234 -3.99 24.56 -7.10
C ILE A 234 -2.81 23.63 -6.71
N MET A 235 -1.70 24.22 -6.27
CA MET A 235 -0.52 23.49 -5.80
C MET A 235 -0.50 23.40 -4.28
N LYS A 236 0.06 22.30 -3.76
CA LYS A 236 0.33 22.05 -2.34
C LYS A 236 1.78 21.66 -2.18
N ALA A 237 2.51 22.31 -1.28
CA ALA A 237 3.91 21.98 -1.00
C ALA A 237 4.10 21.52 0.44
N VAL A 238 5.01 20.60 0.64
CA VAL A 238 5.44 20.15 1.96
C VAL A 238 6.97 20.23 2.02
N LEU A 239 7.48 20.93 3.03
CA LEU A 239 8.90 21.08 3.29
C LEU A 239 9.23 20.42 4.64
N LEU A 240 10.19 19.50 4.65
CA LEU A 240 10.69 18.83 5.86
C LEU A 240 12.20 19.06 5.98
N SER A 241 12.65 19.47 7.16
CA SER A 241 14.07 19.69 7.43
C SER A 241 14.38 19.63 8.93
N ASN A 242 15.66 19.53 9.27
CA ASN A 242 16.15 19.73 10.64
C ASN A 242 16.20 21.22 11.07
N LEU A 243 15.87 22.14 10.16
CA LEU A 243 15.83 23.59 10.43
C LEU A 243 14.61 23.98 11.28
N PRO A 244 14.72 25.09 12.07
CA PRO A 244 13.58 25.67 12.75
C PRO A 244 12.50 26.15 11.77
N LEU A 245 11.23 26.11 12.18
CA LEU A 245 10.09 26.54 11.34
C LEU A 245 10.24 27.96 10.76
N ALA A 246 10.85 28.89 11.51
CA ALA A 246 11.04 30.27 11.04
C ALA A 246 12.02 30.36 9.85
N GLU A 247 13.07 29.57 9.84
CA GLU A 247 14.00 29.48 8.71
C GLU A 247 13.36 28.78 7.52
N MET A 248 12.62 27.70 7.76
CA MET A 248 11.89 26.98 6.72
C MET A 248 10.82 27.87 6.05
N GLU A 249 10.16 28.74 6.81
CA GLU A 249 9.23 29.73 6.26
C GLU A 249 9.92 30.71 5.30
N GLN A 250 11.12 31.18 5.68
CA GLN A 250 11.91 32.05 4.80
C GLN A 250 12.28 31.31 3.50
N LEU A 251 12.67 30.03 3.58
CA LEU A 251 12.93 29.20 2.39
C LEU A 251 11.67 29.00 1.54
N ALA A 252 10.53 28.73 2.16
CA ALA A 252 9.27 28.58 1.43
C ALA A 252 8.90 29.86 0.66
N VAL A 253 9.00 31.04 1.32
CA VAL A 253 8.76 32.32 0.67
C VAL A 253 9.77 32.60 -0.43
N LYS A 254 11.06 32.41 -0.16
CA LYS A 254 12.17 32.64 -1.12
C LYS A 254 11.97 31.84 -2.41
N HIS A 255 11.63 30.57 -2.30
CA HIS A 255 11.63 29.66 -3.45
C HIS A 255 10.27 29.51 -4.11
N PHE A 256 9.15 29.59 -3.39
CA PHE A 256 7.84 29.26 -3.94
C PHE A 256 6.88 30.44 -4.14
N ALA A 257 7.13 31.61 -3.51
CA ALA A 257 6.21 32.75 -3.62
C ALA A 257 6.13 33.34 -5.04
N ASN A 258 7.12 33.10 -5.90
CA ASN A 258 7.19 33.59 -7.26
C ASN A 258 6.65 32.61 -8.32
N ILE A 259 6.10 31.46 -7.90
CA ILE A 259 5.37 30.58 -8.82
C ILE A 259 4.10 31.32 -9.24
N GLU A 260 3.82 31.33 -10.54
CA GLU A 260 2.68 32.09 -11.08
C GLU A 260 1.34 31.57 -10.56
N ASN A 261 0.50 32.48 -10.11
CA ASN A 261 -0.90 32.22 -9.82
C ASN A 261 -1.78 32.69 -10.99
N LYS A 262 -2.26 31.75 -11.80
CA LYS A 262 -3.11 31.98 -12.94
C LYS A 262 -4.59 32.12 -12.58
N GLN A 263 -4.93 32.01 -11.29
CA GLN A 263 -6.29 32.12 -10.73
C GLN A 263 -7.28 31.14 -11.37
N ILE A 264 -6.83 29.92 -11.63
CA ILE A 264 -7.68 28.87 -12.19
C ILE A 264 -8.42 28.12 -11.08
N ASP A 265 -9.60 27.61 -11.40
CA ASP A 265 -10.27 26.63 -10.55
C ASP A 265 -9.55 25.28 -10.65
N LYS A 266 -9.51 24.53 -9.53
CA LYS A 266 -9.04 23.15 -9.59
C LYS A 266 -9.94 22.36 -10.55
N PRO A 267 -9.38 21.67 -11.55
CA PRO A 267 -10.18 20.90 -12.49
C PRO A 267 -11.07 19.88 -11.76
N ASP A 268 -12.32 19.82 -12.17
CA ASP A 268 -13.32 18.88 -11.64
C ASP A 268 -13.92 18.05 -12.78
N VAL A 269 -14.38 16.85 -12.46
CA VAL A 269 -15.07 15.96 -13.37
C VAL A 269 -16.57 15.98 -13.06
N SER A 270 -17.34 16.64 -13.92
CA SER A 270 -18.79 16.71 -13.81
C SER A 270 -19.54 15.72 -14.72
N ALA A 271 -18.82 14.98 -15.57
CA ALA A 271 -19.39 14.01 -16.47
C ALA A 271 -20.16 12.90 -15.70
N LYS A 272 -21.38 12.60 -16.16
CA LYS A 272 -22.19 11.54 -15.56
C LYS A 272 -21.99 10.23 -16.28
N LEU A 273 -21.94 9.13 -15.50
CA LEU A 273 -21.89 7.78 -16.04
C LEU A 273 -23.28 7.33 -16.50
N ASP A 274 -23.32 6.67 -17.65
CA ASP A 274 -24.48 5.89 -18.07
C ASP A 274 -24.39 4.48 -17.48
N PHE A 275 -25.07 4.27 -16.36
CA PHE A 275 -25.07 2.96 -15.68
C PHE A 275 -25.70 1.85 -16.53
N SER A 276 -26.52 2.15 -17.53
CA SER A 276 -27.06 1.11 -18.42
C SER A 276 -25.96 0.48 -19.29
N GLN A 277 -24.93 1.23 -19.60
CA GLN A 277 -23.77 0.76 -20.36
C GLN A 277 -22.71 0.12 -19.46
N LEU A 278 -22.55 0.63 -18.26
CA LEU A 278 -21.48 0.25 -17.34
C LEU A 278 -21.83 -0.93 -16.46
N ALA A 279 -23.03 -0.97 -15.88
CA ALA A 279 -23.45 -1.92 -14.87
C ALA A 279 -24.35 -3.04 -15.43
N GLY A 280 -24.62 -4.05 -14.63
CA GLY A 280 -25.37 -5.25 -15.05
C GLY A 280 -24.58 -6.10 -16.02
N LYS A 281 -23.26 -6.04 -15.99
CA LYS A 281 -22.35 -6.74 -16.90
C LYS A 281 -21.56 -7.82 -16.18
N ARG A 282 -21.37 -8.95 -16.86
CA ARG A 282 -20.40 -9.98 -16.51
C ARG A 282 -19.20 -9.87 -17.45
N ILE A 283 -18.03 -9.72 -16.88
CA ILE A 283 -16.76 -9.59 -17.60
C ILE A 283 -16.00 -10.89 -17.40
N HIS A 284 -15.84 -11.65 -18.46
CA HIS A 284 -14.95 -12.80 -18.54
C HIS A 284 -13.57 -12.28 -18.94
N TYR A 285 -12.57 -12.42 -18.09
CA TYR A 285 -11.22 -11.94 -18.33
C TYR A 285 -10.21 -13.08 -18.29
N VAL A 286 -9.40 -13.19 -19.33
CA VAL A 286 -8.31 -14.15 -19.42
C VAL A 286 -7.01 -13.42 -19.07
N PRO A 287 -6.46 -13.64 -17.86
CA PRO A 287 -5.25 -12.97 -17.39
C PRO A 287 -3.98 -13.62 -17.93
N ASN A 288 -2.84 -12.93 -17.82
CA ASN A 288 -1.51 -13.48 -18.11
C ASN A 288 -1.07 -14.49 -17.03
N ASN A 289 -1.36 -14.19 -15.76
CA ASN A 289 -1.11 -15.13 -14.66
C ASN A 289 -2.19 -16.22 -14.61
N ASP A 290 -1.82 -17.40 -14.11
CA ASP A 290 -2.81 -18.44 -13.81
C ASP A 290 -3.43 -18.16 -12.43
N VAL A 291 -4.63 -17.61 -12.45
CA VAL A 291 -5.43 -17.29 -11.27
C VAL A 291 -6.87 -17.77 -11.45
N LYS A 292 -7.59 -17.92 -10.35
CA LYS A 292 -9.01 -18.28 -10.30
C LYS A 292 -9.69 -17.27 -9.38
N GLN A 293 -10.28 -16.21 -9.95
CA GLN A 293 -10.82 -15.10 -9.18
C GLN A 293 -12.23 -14.73 -9.61
N LEU A 294 -12.98 -14.23 -8.64
CA LEU A 294 -14.29 -13.61 -8.80
C LEU A 294 -14.21 -12.23 -8.15
N ARG A 295 -14.66 -11.19 -8.86
CA ARG A 295 -14.80 -9.84 -8.29
C ARG A 295 -16.21 -9.34 -8.48
N LEU A 296 -16.79 -8.82 -7.40
CA LEU A 296 -18.00 -8.01 -7.44
C LEU A 296 -17.56 -6.54 -7.30
N ASP A 297 -17.78 -5.75 -8.34
CA ASP A 297 -17.34 -4.36 -8.44
C ASP A 297 -18.56 -3.44 -8.55
N PHE A 298 -18.83 -2.68 -7.49
CA PHE A 298 -19.93 -1.70 -7.43
C PHE A 298 -19.39 -0.32 -7.69
N THR A 299 -19.94 0.38 -8.69
CA THR A 299 -19.63 1.78 -8.92
C THR A 299 -20.36 2.65 -7.92
N ILE A 300 -19.63 3.38 -7.09
CA ILE A 300 -20.17 4.30 -6.08
C ILE A 300 -19.89 5.75 -6.44
N SER A 301 -20.68 6.67 -5.93
CA SER A 301 -20.41 8.11 -6.04
C SER A 301 -19.19 8.46 -5.19
N ASN A 302 -18.39 9.43 -5.63
CA ASN A 302 -17.26 9.92 -4.83
C ASN A 302 -17.79 10.55 -3.53
N ASN A 303 -17.31 10.04 -2.41
CA ASN A 303 -17.58 10.52 -1.07
C ASN A 303 -16.31 10.70 -0.23
N SER A 304 -15.17 10.94 -0.89
CA SER A 304 -13.86 11.13 -0.24
C SER A 304 -13.86 12.30 0.75
N GLU A 305 -14.71 13.30 0.55
CA GLU A 305 -14.88 14.40 1.50
C GLU A 305 -15.44 13.96 2.86
N GLN A 306 -16.05 12.78 2.93
CA GLN A 306 -16.61 12.20 4.15
C GLN A 306 -15.55 11.48 5.02
N PHE A 307 -14.27 11.87 4.91
CA PHE A 307 -13.15 11.23 5.61
C PHE A 307 -13.31 11.17 7.15
N ALA A 308 -14.15 12.03 7.73
CA ALA A 308 -14.41 12.08 9.18
C ALA A 308 -15.53 11.13 9.65
N VAL A 309 -16.30 10.56 8.73
CA VAL A 309 -17.43 9.62 9.02
C VAL A 309 -17.28 8.27 8.33
N LYS A 310 -16.28 8.10 7.46
CA LYS A 310 -15.77 6.86 6.89
C LYS A 310 -16.81 5.79 6.55
N PRO A 311 -17.86 6.10 5.76
CA PRO A 311 -18.92 5.14 5.47
C PRO A 311 -18.40 3.91 4.70
N ASN A 312 -17.41 4.10 3.82
CA ASN A 312 -16.84 3.01 3.03
C ASN A 312 -16.06 2.03 3.90
N GLU A 313 -15.22 2.54 4.81
CA GLU A 313 -14.43 1.73 5.75
C GLU A 313 -15.34 0.93 6.67
N PHE A 314 -16.45 1.52 7.12
CA PHE A 314 -17.46 0.80 7.91
C PHE A 314 -18.05 -0.39 7.15
N ILE A 315 -18.41 -0.18 5.88
CA ILE A 315 -19.02 -1.22 5.04
C ILE A 315 -18.01 -2.31 4.69
N THR A 316 -16.82 -1.92 4.26
CA THR A 316 -15.77 -2.90 3.88
C THR A 316 -15.29 -3.70 5.08
N TYR A 317 -15.29 -3.11 6.29
CA TYR A 317 -15.05 -3.83 7.53
C TYR A 317 -16.02 -5.00 7.73
N LEU A 318 -17.32 -4.78 7.51
CA LEU A 318 -18.33 -5.83 7.64
C LEU A 318 -18.23 -6.86 6.51
N LEU A 319 -18.07 -6.39 5.26
CA LEU A 319 -18.07 -7.26 4.08
C LEU A 319 -16.79 -8.13 4.00
N GLY A 320 -15.66 -7.60 4.46
CA GLY A 320 -14.37 -8.30 4.47
C GLY A 320 -14.09 -9.10 5.74
N SER A 321 -14.99 -9.08 6.72
CA SER A 321 -14.77 -9.80 7.98
C SER A 321 -14.65 -11.30 7.77
N GLU A 322 -13.69 -11.91 8.46
CA GLU A 322 -13.46 -13.36 8.46
C GLU A 322 -14.03 -14.07 9.72
N MET A 323 -14.71 -13.34 10.58
CA MET A 323 -15.28 -13.92 11.79
C MET A 323 -16.33 -15.01 11.49
N PRO A 324 -16.56 -15.95 12.40
CA PRO A 324 -17.52 -17.04 12.21
C PRO A 324 -18.91 -16.52 11.80
N GLY A 325 -19.48 -17.13 10.76
CA GLY A 325 -20.79 -16.77 10.22
C GLY A 325 -20.76 -15.73 9.09
N THR A 326 -19.62 -15.05 8.83
CA THR A 326 -19.49 -14.16 7.69
C THR A 326 -19.30 -14.94 6.38
N PRO A 327 -19.49 -14.31 5.19
CA PRO A 327 -19.27 -14.98 3.91
C PRO A 327 -17.88 -15.59 3.77
N ALA A 328 -16.82 -14.86 4.14
CA ALA A 328 -15.45 -15.37 4.06
C ALA A 328 -15.28 -16.66 4.86
N SER A 329 -15.72 -16.67 6.11
CA SER A 329 -15.67 -17.85 6.99
C SER A 329 -16.48 -19.03 6.45
N GLN A 330 -17.71 -18.80 6.03
CA GLN A 330 -18.61 -19.86 5.55
C GLN A 330 -18.14 -20.46 4.22
N LEU A 331 -17.75 -19.62 3.27
CA LEU A 331 -17.30 -20.06 1.95
C LEU A 331 -15.95 -20.78 2.01
N LYS A 332 -15.04 -20.37 2.94
CA LYS A 332 -13.80 -21.10 3.23
C LYS A 332 -14.11 -22.48 3.83
N ALA A 333 -15.01 -22.56 4.80
CA ALA A 333 -15.42 -23.82 5.43
C ALA A 333 -16.05 -24.81 4.42
N LEU A 334 -16.73 -24.30 3.38
CA LEU A 334 -17.25 -25.10 2.27
C LEU A 334 -16.18 -25.46 1.21
N GLY A 335 -14.95 -24.99 1.38
CA GLY A 335 -13.88 -25.23 0.41
C GLY A 335 -14.06 -24.53 -0.93
N LEU A 336 -14.87 -23.47 -1.00
CA LEU A 336 -15.17 -22.75 -2.24
C LEU A 336 -14.17 -21.63 -2.54
N ILE A 337 -13.63 -21.01 -1.49
CA ILE A 337 -12.70 -19.89 -1.61
C ILE A 337 -11.47 -20.08 -0.73
N SER A 338 -10.38 -19.41 -1.07
CA SER A 338 -9.19 -19.31 -0.22
C SER A 338 -9.02 -17.92 0.39
N ASN A 339 -9.59 -16.88 -0.22
CA ASN A 339 -9.52 -15.52 0.27
C ASN A 339 -10.77 -14.73 -0.13
N LEU A 340 -11.14 -13.73 0.68
CA LEU A 340 -12.12 -12.70 0.38
C LEU A 340 -11.64 -11.39 0.96
N ASN A 341 -11.55 -10.36 0.13
CA ASN A 341 -11.19 -9.01 0.54
C ASN A 341 -12.22 -8.00 0.04
N ALA A 342 -12.64 -7.08 0.89
CA ALA A 342 -13.50 -5.96 0.52
C ALA A 342 -12.72 -4.66 0.64
N SER A 343 -12.78 -3.82 -0.40
CA SER A 343 -12.08 -2.54 -0.46
C SER A 343 -12.93 -1.49 -1.15
N ALA A 344 -12.64 -0.22 -0.89
CA ALA A 344 -13.27 0.90 -1.59
C ALA A 344 -12.27 1.99 -1.91
N THR A 345 -12.38 2.54 -3.12
CA THR A 345 -11.63 3.70 -3.58
C THR A 345 -12.65 4.71 -4.12
N PRO A 346 -13.08 5.67 -3.31
CA PRO A 346 -14.23 6.52 -3.63
C PRO A 346 -13.99 7.49 -4.78
N ASP A 347 -12.73 7.81 -5.07
CA ASP A 347 -12.30 8.78 -6.09
C ASP A 347 -11.61 8.11 -7.30
N LEU A 348 -11.70 6.78 -7.43
CA LEU A 348 -10.98 5.98 -8.44
C LEU A 348 -11.18 6.46 -9.88
N TYR A 349 -12.28 7.13 -10.18
CA TYR A 349 -12.63 7.66 -11.50
C TYR A 349 -12.91 9.17 -11.48
N GLY A 350 -12.44 9.87 -10.46
CA GLY A 350 -12.73 11.28 -10.22
C GLY A 350 -14.02 11.45 -9.40
N ASN A 351 -15.15 11.74 -10.05
CA ASN A 351 -16.45 11.93 -9.38
C ASN A 351 -17.18 10.62 -9.03
N TYR A 352 -16.66 9.49 -9.43
CA TYR A 352 -17.11 8.15 -9.04
C TYR A 352 -15.95 7.30 -8.56
N GLY A 353 -16.27 6.28 -7.81
CA GLY A 353 -15.33 5.30 -7.33
C GLY A 353 -15.86 3.87 -7.43
N SER A 354 -15.14 2.96 -6.80
CA SER A 354 -15.46 1.54 -6.73
C SER A 354 -15.49 1.08 -5.28
N LEU A 355 -16.45 0.23 -4.95
CA LEU A 355 -16.42 -0.69 -3.82
C LEU A 355 -16.37 -2.09 -4.41
N SER A 356 -15.30 -2.82 -4.15
CA SER A 356 -15.08 -4.16 -4.71
C SER A 356 -14.95 -5.22 -3.63
N ILE A 357 -15.41 -6.43 -3.97
CA ILE A 357 -15.21 -7.65 -3.19
C ILE A 357 -14.45 -8.61 -4.10
N ASP A 358 -13.19 -8.83 -3.78
CA ASP A 358 -12.27 -9.69 -4.51
C ASP A 358 -12.16 -11.04 -3.82
N ILE A 359 -12.32 -12.13 -4.57
CA ILE A 359 -12.45 -13.48 -4.05
C ILE A 359 -11.51 -14.41 -4.83
N ASP A 360 -10.61 -15.09 -4.13
CA ASP A 360 -9.78 -16.14 -4.70
C ASP A 360 -10.51 -17.49 -4.59
N LEU A 361 -10.74 -18.12 -5.74
CA LEU A 361 -11.56 -19.32 -5.86
C LEU A 361 -10.71 -20.60 -5.82
N THR A 362 -11.33 -21.67 -5.32
CA THR A 362 -10.91 -23.05 -5.55
C THR A 362 -11.55 -23.60 -6.85
N ASP A 363 -11.21 -24.82 -7.26
CA ASP A 363 -11.89 -25.48 -8.38
C ASP A 363 -13.39 -25.67 -8.10
N ALA A 364 -13.76 -26.00 -6.89
CA ALA A 364 -15.15 -26.09 -6.47
C ALA A 364 -15.83 -24.71 -6.51
N GLY A 365 -15.13 -23.65 -6.12
CA GLY A 365 -15.60 -22.27 -6.23
C GLY A 365 -15.81 -21.83 -7.67
N MET A 366 -14.90 -22.21 -8.58
CA MET A 366 -15.05 -21.94 -10.01
C MET A 366 -16.34 -22.55 -10.59
N GLN A 367 -16.75 -23.70 -10.10
CA GLN A 367 -17.99 -24.35 -10.51
C GLN A 367 -19.23 -23.75 -9.83
N ASN A 368 -19.09 -23.06 -8.71
CA ASN A 368 -20.18 -22.51 -7.91
C ASN A 368 -20.16 -20.98 -7.81
N ARG A 369 -19.63 -20.28 -8.81
CA ARG A 369 -19.49 -18.81 -8.81
C ARG A 369 -20.80 -18.08 -8.56
N GLU A 370 -21.92 -18.53 -9.17
CA GLU A 370 -23.25 -17.92 -8.97
C GLU A 370 -23.76 -18.11 -7.53
N GLY A 371 -23.50 -19.25 -6.90
CA GLY A 371 -23.81 -19.48 -5.49
C GLY A 371 -23.00 -18.56 -4.56
N ILE A 372 -21.73 -18.28 -4.90
CA ILE A 372 -20.90 -17.34 -4.18
C ILE A 372 -21.45 -15.91 -4.33
N VAL A 373 -21.79 -15.49 -5.57
CA VAL A 373 -22.42 -14.17 -5.82
C VAL A 373 -23.71 -14.04 -5.02
N ALA A 374 -24.57 -15.07 -5.03
CA ALA A 374 -25.80 -15.06 -4.26
C ALA A 374 -25.55 -14.89 -2.75
N THR A 375 -24.56 -15.59 -2.20
CA THR A 375 -24.17 -15.49 -0.78
C THR A 375 -23.73 -14.06 -0.44
N ILE A 376 -22.90 -13.43 -1.28
CA ILE A 376 -22.45 -12.05 -1.07
C ILE A 376 -23.62 -11.07 -1.13
N MET A 377 -24.52 -11.20 -2.13
CA MET A 377 -25.69 -10.31 -2.25
C MET A 377 -26.65 -10.46 -1.07
N GLN A 378 -26.90 -11.68 -0.60
CA GLN A 378 -27.69 -11.93 0.61
C GLN A 378 -27.05 -11.33 1.86
N TYR A 379 -25.70 -11.36 1.95
CA TYR A 379 -25.00 -10.74 3.07
C TYR A 379 -25.06 -9.22 3.02
N ILE A 380 -24.93 -8.61 1.83
CA ILE A 380 -25.15 -7.17 1.66
C ILE A 380 -26.54 -6.77 2.14
N ASP A 381 -27.57 -7.56 1.84
CA ASP A 381 -28.94 -7.30 2.32
C ASP A 381 -29.05 -7.47 3.85
N LEU A 382 -28.35 -8.43 4.44
CA LEU A 382 -28.27 -8.57 5.90
C LEU A 382 -27.61 -7.35 6.54
N VAL A 383 -26.48 -6.85 5.95
CA VAL A 383 -25.80 -5.64 6.42
C VAL A 383 -26.71 -4.41 6.30
N LYS A 384 -27.47 -4.25 5.22
CA LYS A 384 -28.46 -3.17 5.06
C LYS A 384 -29.51 -3.18 6.16
N GLN A 385 -29.97 -4.35 6.55
CA GLN A 385 -31.07 -4.52 7.51
C GLN A 385 -30.63 -4.42 8.97
N GLN A 386 -29.45 -4.94 9.30
CA GLN A 386 -29.00 -5.16 10.69
C GLN A 386 -27.57 -4.71 10.97
N GLY A 387 -26.77 -4.39 9.93
CA GLY A 387 -25.34 -4.14 10.08
C GLY A 387 -25.00 -2.72 10.52
N VAL A 388 -25.90 -1.74 10.36
CA VAL A 388 -25.62 -0.35 10.70
C VAL A 388 -25.78 -0.14 12.21
N ASP A 389 -24.82 -0.64 12.98
CA ASP A 389 -24.79 -0.63 14.45
C ASP A 389 -23.53 0.10 14.96
N SER A 390 -23.74 0.99 15.92
CA SER A 390 -22.70 1.82 16.52
C SER A 390 -21.57 1.03 17.22
N LYS A 391 -21.80 -0.24 17.55
CA LYS A 391 -20.74 -1.10 18.12
C LYS A 391 -19.55 -1.26 17.17
N TYR A 392 -19.80 -1.40 15.86
CA TYR A 392 -18.74 -1.51 14.86
C TYR A 392 -18.00 -0.17 14.67
N PHE A 393 -18.75 0.95 14.71
CA PHE A 393 -18.12 2.27 14.75
C PHE A 393 -17.15 2.39 15.92
N SER A 394 -17.58 2.02 17.13
CA SER A 394 -16.73 2.11 18.34
C SER A 394 -15.48 1.27 18.24
N GLU A 395 -15.58 0.09 17.65
CA GLU A 395 -14.46 -0.82 17.42
C GLU A 395 -13.45 -0.25 16.40
N ILE A 396 -13.94 0.15 15.22
CA ILE A 396 -13.11 0.74 14.16
C ILE A 396 -12.44 2.02 14.68
N GLN A 397 -13.20 2.89 15.36
CA GLN A 397 -12.68 4.12 15.95
C GLN A 397 -11.57 3.85 16.97
N THR A 398 -11.75 2.84 17.83
CA THR A 398 -10.74 2.45 18.83
C THR A 398 -9.47 1.96 18.15
N SER A 399 -9.59 1.12 17.14
CA SER A 399 -8.45 0.64 16.35
C SER A 399 -7.69 1.79 15.69
N LEU A 400 -8.41 2.68 14.98
CA LEU A 400 -7.82 3.83 14.29
C LEU A 400 -7.18 4.82 15.26
N ASN A 401 -7.79 5.08 16.41
CA ASN A 401 -7.23 5.95 17.45
C ASN A 401 -5.92 5.39 18.05
N ASN A 402 -5.86 4.07 18.27
CA ASN A 402 -4.65 3.40 18.75
C ASN A 402 -3.53 3.46 17.71
N GLN A 403 -3.85 3.22 16.44
CA GLN A 403 -2.89 3.34 15.34
C GLN A 403 -2.35 4.78 15.23
N PHE A 404 -3.22 5.78 15.30
CA PHE A 404 -2.81 7.19 15.25
C PHE A 404 -1.98 7.61 16.47
N ARG A 405 -2.39 7.19 17.68
CA ARG A 405 -1.67 7.52 18.93
C ARG A 405 -0.22 7.06 18.89
N PHE A 406 0.05 5.90 18.30
CA PHE A 406 1.38 5.28 18.20
C PHE A 406 1.90 5.25 16.76
N LEU A 407 1.53 6.26 15.95
CA LEU A 407 2.03 6.40 14.59
C LEU A 407 3.55 6.55 14.60
N GLU A 408 4.23 5.74 13.82
CA GLU A 408 5.68 5.75 13.70
C GLU A 408 6.13 6.76 12.63
N LYS A 409 7.35 7.29 12.79
CA LYS A 409 7.97 8.11 11.74
C LYS A 409 8.29 7.23 10.54
N GLY A 410 7.83 7.64 9.35
CA GLY A 410 8.31 7.12 8.08
C GLY A 410 9.59 7.85 7.64
N ASP A 411 10.15 7.41 6.51
CA ASP A 411 11.27 8.13 5.88
C ASP A 411 10.81 9.51 5.35
N GLU A 412 11.71 10.47 5.29
CA GLU A 412 11.40 11.86 4.95
C GLU A 412 10.81 11.98 3.53
N PHE A 413 11.31 11.17 2.58
CA PHE A 413 10.91 11.22 1.18
C PHE A 413 9.44 10.80 0.98
N GLY A 414 9.07 9.62 1.50
CA GLY A 414 7.70 9.13 1.47
C GLY A 414 6.75 10.02 2.27
N TYR A 415 7.22 10.57 3.38
CA TYR A 415 6.40 11.40 4.26
C TYR A 415 5.96 12.71 3.58
N VAL A 416 6.89 13.47 2.97
CA VAL A 416 6.52 14.72 2.28
C VAL A 416 5.62 14.46 1.08
N SER A 417 5.87 13.39 0.33
CA SER A 417 5.06 12.96 -0.81
C SER A 417 3.61 12.68 -0.41
N ASN A 418 3.41 11.86 0.63
CA ASN A 418 2.09 11.50 1.12
C ASN A 418 1.31 12.70 1.67
N LEU A 419 2.01 13.63 2.35
CA LEU A 419 1.36 14.84 2.87
C LEU A 419 0.94 15.81 1.75
N ALA A 420 1.78 15.98 0.71
CA ALA A 420 1.44 16.83 -0.44
C ALA A 420 0.24 16.28 -1.22
N ASP A 421 0.12 14.94 -1.36
CA ASP A 421 -1.06 14.28 -1.91
C ASP A 421 -2.29 14.48 -1.00
N ALA A 422 -2.15 14.20 0.29
CA ALA A 422 -3.25 14.35 1.25
C ALA A 422 -3.82 15.77 1.27
N MET A 423 -2.98 16.80 1.17
CA MET A 423 -3.40 18.21 1.12
C MET A 423 -4.22 18.56 -0.12
N GLN A 424 -4.18 17.74 -1.18
CA GLN A 424 -5.09 17.89 -2.34
C GLN A 424 -6.51 17.41 -2.06
N LYS A 425 -6.68 16.51 -1.08
CA LYS A 425 -7.93 15.79 -0.79
C LYS A 425 -8.60 16.23 0.49
N VAL A 426 -7.82 16.66 1.50
CA VAL A 426 -8.33 17.09 2.81
C VAL A 426 -7.68 18.41 3.24
N PRO A 427 -8.33 19.19 4.13
CA PRO A 427 -7.70 20.39 4.69
C PRO A 427 -6.34 20.07 5.31
N ALA A 428 -5.34 20.93 5.12
CA ALA A 428 -3.95 20.69 5.57
C ALA A 428 -3.83 20.28 7.06
N ARG A 429 -4.69 20.83 7.93
CA ARG A 429 -4.74 20.44 9.35
C ARG A 429 -5.02 18.95 9.57
N HIS A 430 -5.66 18.29 8.61
CA HIS A 430 -6.02 16.87 8.64
C HIS A 430 -5.13 15.98 7.78
N ALA A 431 -4.12 16.53 7.10
CA ALA A 431 -3.29 15.75 6.17
C ALA A 431 -2.62 14.53 6.81
N ILE A 432 -2.29 14.61 8.12
CA ILE A 432 -1.67 13.49 8.86
C ILE A 432 -2.74 12.54 9.42
N ASN A 433 -3.81 13.09 10.01
CA ASN A 433 -4.74 12.26 10.77
C ASN A 433 -5.94 11.76 9.97
N ALA A 434 -6.21 12.26 8.76
CA ALA A 434 -7.40 11.90 7.98
C ALA A 434 -7.60 10.38 7.83
N PRO A 435 -6.57 9.54 7.58
CA PRO A 435 -6.74 8.09 7.52
C PRO A 435 -7.29 7.47 8.81
N PHE A 436 -6.99 8.08 9.95
CA PHE A 436 -7.33 7.58 11.29
C PHE A 436 -8.52 8.31 11.93
N TYR A 437 -8.98 9.42 11.33
CA TYR A 437 -9.95 10.33 11.92
C TYR A 437 -11.36 9.83 11.65
N TYR A 438 -11.94 9.09 12.61
CA TYR A 438 -13.32 8.62 12.60
C TYR A 438 -14.08 9.30 13.74
N GLN A 439 -14.65 10.47 13.47
CA GLN A 439 -15.13 11.39 14.50
C GLN A 439 -16.49 10.98 15.08
N ARG A 440 -17.43 10.58 14.21
CA ARG A 440 -18.79 10.28 14.61
C ARG A 440 -19.39 9.15 13.79
N PHE A 441 -20.28 8.42 14.41
CA PHE A 441 -21.16 7.47 13.74
C PHE A 441 -22.20 8.22 12.91
N ASP A 442 -22.25 7.93 11.62
CA ASP A 442 -23.23 8.51 10.69
C ASP A 442 -23.95 7.41 9.93
N ALA A 443 -25.07 6.96 10.52
CA ALA A 443 -25.88 5.90 9.94
C ALA A 443 -26.45 6.29 8.57
N GLY A 444 -26.77 7.58 8.35
CA GLY A 444 -27.26 8.07 7.07
C GLY A 444 -26.22 7.93 5.97
N ALA A 445 -24.99 8.41 6.20
CA ALA A 445 -23.90 8.29 5.23
C ALA A 445 -23.57 6.82 4.88
N ILE A 446 -23.62 5.92 5.89
CA ILE A 446 -23.44 4.48 5.67
C ILE A 446 -24.58 3.90 4.81
N GLN A 447 -25.82 4.24 5.11
CA GLN A 447 -26.99 3.79 4.35
C GLN A 447 -26.98 4.31 2.91
N ASP A 448 -26.52 5.54 2.67
CA ASP A 448 -26.39 6.12 1.34
C ASP A 448 -25.40 5.35 0.45
N VAL A 449 -24.32 4.85 1.01
CA VAL A 449 -23.38 3.95 0.28
C VAL A 449 -24.01 2.56 0.09
N LEU A 450 -24.58 1.97 1.14
CA LEU A 450 -25.24 0.65 1.06
C LEU A 450 -26.37 0.64 0.01
N ALA A 451 -27.12 1.74 -0.13
CA ALA A 451 -28.17 1.88 -1.15
C ALA A 451 -27.61 1.80 -2.59
N GLN A 452 -26.33 2.07 -2.79
CA GLN A 452 -25.67 1.97 -4.09
C GLN A 452 -25.19 0.56 -4.41
N LEU A 453 -25.11 -0.35 -3.41
CA LEU A 453 -24.70 -1.74 -3.64
C LEU A 453 -25.88 -2.56 -4.18
N THR A 454 -26.17 -2.38 -5.46
CA THR A 454 -27.31 -2.99 -6.17
C THR A 454 -26.86 -3.58 -7.50
N PRO A 455 -27.63 -4.54 -8.07
CA PRO A 455 -27.33 -5.07 -9.40
C PRO A 455 -27.20 -4.01 -10.50
N GLN A 456 -27.89 -2.87 -10.36
CA GLN A 456 -27.86 -1.75 -11.32
C GLN A 456 -26.57 -0.92 -11.26
N ARG A 457 -25.68 -1.21 -10.30
CA ARG A 457 -24.35 -0.62 -10.19
C ARG A 457 -23.23 -1.66 -10.17
N LEU A 458 -23.58 -2.95 -10.32
CA LEU A 458 -22.69 -4.09 -10.20
C LEU A 458 -22.12 -4.50 -11.55
N ARG A 459 -20.80 -4.73 -11.57
CA ARG A 459 -20.11 -5.54 -12.57
C ARG A 459 -19.54 -6.77 -11.89
N ILE A 460 -19.68 -7.93 -12.53
CA ILE A 460 -19.10 -9.19 -12.03
C ILE A 460 -17.96 -9.56 -12.94
N TRP A 461 -16.79 -9.80 -12.37
CA TRP A 461 -15.60 -10.26 -13.08
C TRP A 461 -15.34 -11.73 -12.79
N TYR A 462 -15.28 -12.53 -13.83
CA TYR A 462 -14.79 -13.89 -13.82
C TYR A 462 -13.40 -13.87 -14.43
N ILE A 463 -12.37 -14.21 -13.63
CA ILE A 463 -10.97 -14.03 -14.01
C ILE A 463 -10.27 -15.38 -13.89
N SER A 464 -10.00 -16.01 -15.04
CA SER A 464 -9.23 -17.26 -15.11
C SER A 464 -8.73 -17.54 -16.52
N LYS A 465 -7.76 -18.46 -16.63
CA LYS A 465 -7.27 -18.93 -17.94
C LYS A 465 -8.34 -19.59 -18.82
N GLN A 466 -9.44 -20.04 -18.23
CA GLN A 466 -10.49 -20.82 -18.90
C GLN A 466 -11.67 -19.95 -19.35
N GLU A 467 -11.62 -18.64 -19.14
CA GLU A 467 -12.74 -17.78 -19.49
C GLU A 467 -12.95 -17.66 -21.00
N PRO A 468 -14.21 -17.68 -21.47
CA PRO A 468 -14.51 -17.43 -22.87
C PRO A 468 -14.14 -15.99 -23.23
N HIS A 469 -13.63 -15.79 -24.43
CA HIS A 469 -13.26 -14.48 -24.94
C HIS A 469 -13.56 -14.34 -26.43
N ASP A 470 -13.89 -13.15 -26.86
CA ASP A 470 -14.09 -12.75 -28.25
C ASP A 470 -13.37 -11.42 -28.60
N SER A 471 -12.75 -10.82 -27.60
CA SER A 471 -12.08 -9.52 -27.71
C SER A 471 -10.71 -9.55 -27.02
N SER A 472 -9.84 -8.63 -27.43
CA SER A 472 -8.53 -8.40 -26.82
C SER A 472 -8.39 -6.94 -26.40
N LEU A 473 -7.63 -6.65 -25.36
CA LEU A 473 -7.28 -5.29 -24.99
C LEU A 473 -6.37 -4.67 -26.05
N HIS A 474 -6.53 -3.37 -26.29
CA HIS A 474 -5.71 -2.67 -27.26
C HIS A 474 -4.29 -2.37 -26.73
N PHE A 475 -4.21 -1.81 -25.52
CA PHE A 475 -2.94 -1.35 -24.93
C PHE A 475 -2.27 -2.36 -24.00
N TYR A 476 -2.95 -3.44 -23.63
CA TYR A 476 -2.44 -4.42 -22.66
C TYR A 476 -2.69 -5.84 -23.17
N ASP A 477 -1.87 -6.76 -22.70
CA ASP A 477 -2.09 -8.17 -22.97
C ASP A 477 -3.21 -8.69 -22.06
N GLY A 478 -4.29 -9.07 -22.66
CA GLY A 478 -5.46 -9.58 -21.99
C GLY A 478 -6.59 -9.82 -22.99
N LYS A 479 -7.35 -10.87 -22.77
CA LYS A 479 -8.52 -11.20 -23.58
C LYS A 479 -9.76 -11.16 -22.73
N TYR A 480 -10.88 -10.79 -23.31
CA TYR A 480 -12.11 -10.69 -22.55
C TYR A 480 -13.36 -10.95 -23.38
N LYS A 481 -14.46 -11.15 -22.67
CA LYS A 481 -15.82 -11.12 -23.21
C LYS A 481 -16.73 -10.42 -22.20
N ILE A 482 -17.62 -9.58 -22.68
CA ILE A 482 -18.63 -8.94 -21.86
C ILE A 482 -20.01 -9.51 -22.22
N SER A 483 -20.78 -9.89 -21.20
CA SER A 483 -22.15 -10.35 -21.34
C SER A 483 -23.07 -9.63 -20.35
N GLU A 484 -24.37 -9.57 -20.67
CA GLU A 484 -25.38 -9.02 -19.78
C GLU A 484 -25.68 -9.99 -18.62
N ILE A 485 -25.96 -9.44 -17.44
CA ILE A 485 -26.52 -10.18 -16.33
C ILE A 485 -28.05 -10.07 -16.44
N SER A 486 -28.72 -11.18 -16.73
CA SER A 486 -30.15 -11.18 -16.93
C SER A 486 -30.93 -10.95 -15.61
N GLN A 487 -32.16 -10.46 -15.73
CA GLN A 487 -33.05 -10.34 -14.57
C GLN A 487 -33.34 -11.69 -13.91
N GLN A 488 -33.37 -12.78 -14.69
CA GLN A 488 -33.56 -14.12 -14.15
C GLN A 488 -32.37 -14.56 -13.27
N GLU A 489 -31.14 -14.23 -13.66
CA GLU A 489 -29.95 -14.48 -12.83
C GLU A 489 -30.01 -13.67 -11.53
N GLN A 490 -30.34 -12.38 -11.61
CA GLN A 490 -30.50 -11.55 -10.41
C GLN A 490 -31.58 -12.08 -9.45
N GLN A 491 -32.70 -12.59 -9.98
CA GLN A 491 -33.72 -13.24 -9.19
C GLN A 491 -33.24 -14.55 -8.56
N SER A 492 -32.43 -15.32 -9.27
CA SER A 492 -31.87 -16.58 -8.77
C SER A 492 -30.97 -16.37 -7.55
N TRP A 493 -30.26 -15.24 -7.44
CA TRP A 493 -29.43 -14.92 -6.26
C TRP A 493 -30.28 -14.74 -5.00
N GLN A 494 -31.49 -14.17 -5.12
CA GLN A 494 -32.44 -14.02 -4.00
C GLN A 494 -33.07 -15.35 -3.59
N GLN A 495 -33.24 -16.26 -4.54
CA GLN A 495 -33.92 -17.56 -4.34
C GLN A 495 -32.92 -18.69 -4.01
N ALA A 496 -31.60 -18.44 -4.14
CA ALA A 496 -30.58 -19.42 -3.84
C ALA A 496 -30.68 -19.93 -2.40
N ALA A 497 -30.32 -21.19 -2.18
CA ALA A 497 -30.27 -21.78 -0.85
C ALA A 497 -29.42 -20.90 0.08
N GLN A 498 -30.05 -20.48 1.18
CA GLN A 498 -29.36 -19.61 2.15
C GLN A 498 -28.33 -20.40 2.96
N ILE A 499 -27.10 -19.93 2.95
CA ILE A 499 -26.10 -20.31 3.95
C ILE A 499 -26.42 -19.50 5.23
N ALA A 500 -26.27 -20.11 6.39
CA ALA A 500 -26.49 -19.41 7.65
C ALA A 500 -25.42 -18.32 7.82
N LEU A 501 -25.81 -17.06 7.60
CA LEU A 501 -24.94 -15.89 7.68
C LEU A 501 -25.24 -15.09 8.95
N ASN A 502 -24.19 -14.60 9.59
CA ASN A 502 -24.25 -13.72 10.75
C ASN A 502 -23.32 -12.53 10.57
N LEU A 503 -23.68 -11.41 11.17
CA LEU A 503 -22.77 -10.28 11.30
C LEU A 503 -21.60 -10.63 12.25
N PRO A 504 -20.40 -10.01 12.07
CA PRO A 504 -19.24 -10.33 12.90
C PRO A 504 -19.48 -9.99 14.37
N ALA A 505 -18.89 -10.79 15.25
CA ALA A 505 -18.81 -10.48 16.67
C ALA A 505 -17.86 -9.30 16.91
N VAL A 506 -17.88 -8.71 18.10
CA VAL A 506 -16.92 -7.67 18.49
C VAL A 506 -15.53 -8.26 18.67
N ASN A 507 -14.51 -7.54 18.22
CA ASN A 507 -13.11 -7.96 18.30
C ASN A 507 -12.61 -8.04 19.75
N ARG A 508 -12.06 -9.17 20.13
CA ARG A 508 -11.54 -9.43 21.48
C ARG A 508 -10.06 -9.15 21.66
N MET A 509 -9.37 -8.82 20.57
CA MET A 509 -7.93 -8.59 20.53
C MET A 509 -7.54 -7.12 20.65
N LEU A 510 -8.52 -6.19 20.70
CA LEU A 510 -8.22 -4.77 20.87
C LEU A 510 -7.41 -4.54 22.15
N PRO A 511 -6.25 -3.82 22.08
CA PRO A 511 -5.42 -3.56 23.23
C PRO A 511 -6.08 -2.57 24.19
N GLU A 512 -5.97 -2.83 25.48
CA GLU A 512 -6.48 -2.01 26.59
C GLU A 512 -5.36 -1.44 27.44
N ASN A 513 -4.20 -2.12 27.46
CA ASN A 513 -3.03 -1.72 28.25
C ASN A 513 -1.85 -1.36 27.34
N PHE A 514 -1.33 -0.16 27.49
CA PHE A 514 -0.20 0.41 26.77
C PHE A 514 1.01 0.67 27.66
N ALA A 515 1.11 -0.01 28.79
CA ALA A 515 2.24 0.14 29.70
C ALA A 515 3.53 -0.32 29.03
N LEU A 516 4.60 0.43 29.26
CA LEU A 516 5.93 0.03 28.82
C LEU A 516 6.54 -0.90 29.85
N THR A 517 6.90 -2.11 29.43
CA THR A 517 7.47 -3.14 30.31
C THR A 517 8.98 -3.24 30.23
N ALA A 518 9.59 -2.74 29.16
CA ALA A 518 11.04 -2.75 28.97
C ALA A 518 11.72 -1.70 29.86
N PRO A 519 12.43 -2.08 30.93
CA PRO A 519 12.94 -1.11 31.92
C PRO A 519 14.15 -0.33 31.43
N GLN A 520 14.95 -0.88 30.53
CA GLN A 520 16.13 -0.26 29.94
C GLN A 520 16.36 -0.77 28.52
N ALA A 521 16.53 0.15 27.60
CA ALA A 521 16.93 -0.18 26.25
C ALA A 521 18.37 -0.69 26.23
N GLN A 522 18.66 -1.60 25.30
CA GLN A 522 19.96 -2.24 25.11
C GLN A 522 20.46 -1.97 23.70
N ASP A 523 21.79 -1.96 23.52
CA ASP A 523 22.39 -1.73 22.18
C ASP A 523 22.45 -3.01 21.34
N LYS A 524 22.29 -4.19 21.96
CA LYS A 524 22.36 -5.49 21.31
C LYS A 524 21.47 -6.52 22.01
N PRO A 525 21.06 -7.60 21.31
CA PRO A 525 20.28 -8.69 21.90
C PRO A 525 21.04 -9.37 23.04
N GLU A 526 20.34 -9.64 24.15
CA GLU A 526 20.81 -10.44 25.30
C GLU A 526 20.27 -11.86 25.21
N LEU A 527 21.14 -12.86 25.33
CA LEU A 527 20.73 -14.25 25.51
C LEU A 527 20.23 -14.47 26.95
N VAL A 528 18.92 -14.63 27.12
CA VAL A 528 18.29 -14.77 28.44
C VAL A 528 18.09 -16.23 28.83
N VAL A 529 17.78 -17.11 27.87
CA VAL A 529 17.56 -18.55 28.10
C VAL A 529 18.41 -19.35 27.13
N GLN A 530 19.15 -20.32 27.67
CA GLN A 530 19.92 -21.32 26.92
C GLN A 530 19.80 -22.65 27.61
N GLN A 531 18.87 -23.51 27.17
CA GLN A 531 18.65 -24.84 27.75
C GLN A 531 17.92 -25.74 26.73
N ASP A 532 18.17 -27.08 26.82
CA ASP A 532 17.39 -28.11 26.12
C ASP A 532 17.07 -27.80 24.64
N ALA A 533 18.07 -27.37 23.86
CA ALA A 533 17.93 -26.92 22.46
C ALA A 533 16.98 -25.74 22.28
N ILE A 534 16.73 -24.96 23.33
CA ILE A 534 16.01 -23.67 23.28
C ILE A 534 17.01 -22.57 23.58
N SER A 535 17.02 -21.56 22.69
CA SER A 535 17.75 -20.31 22.90
C SER A 535 16.78 -19.14 22.78
N ALA A 536 16.74 -18.26 23.77
CA ALA A 536 15.84 -17.10 23.74
C ALA A 536 16.60 -15.79 24.01
N TRP A 537 16.41 -14.84 23.12
CA TRP A 537 17.05 -13.51 23.15
C TRP A 537 16.02 -12.43 23.39
N LEU A 538 16.45 -11.41 24.13
CA LEU A 538 15.70 -10.20 24.39
C LEU A 538 16.44 -8.98 23.81
N TYR A 539 15.71 -8.13 23.09
CA TYR A 539 16.24 -6.87 22.59
C TYR A 539 15.23 -5.72 22.78
N PRO A 540 15.20 -5.05 23.93
CA PRO A 540 14.47 -3.81 24.13
C PRO A 540 15.25 -2.66 23.50
N SER A 541 14.87 -2.25 22.28
CA SER A 541 15.57 -1.21 21.52
C SER A 541 15.36 0.19 22.09
N GLN A 542 16.40 1.01 22.13
CA GLN A 542 16.30 2.44 22.52
C GLN A 542 15.38 3.23 21.56
N GLN A 543 15.51 2.96 20.27
CA GLN A 543 14.74 3.66 19.24
C GLN A 543 13.23 3.48 19.40
N PHE A 544 12.78 2.33 19.94
CA PHE A 544 11.37 2.00 20.11
C PHE A 544 10.94 1.94 21.58
N ALA A 545 11.73 2.48 22.49
CA ALA A 545 11.47 2.39 23.95
C ALA A 545 10.16 3.07 24.40
N SER A 546 9.63 4.01 23.61
CA SER A 546 8.35 4.68 23.87
C SER A 546 7.14 3.97 23.25
N GLN A 547 7.34 2.87 22.53
CA GLN A 547 6.27 2.14 21.84
C GLN A 547 5.81 0.94 22.65
N PRO A 548 4.50 0.78 22.93
CA PRO A 548 3.94 -0.40 23.59
C PRO A 548 3.77 -1.56 22.59
N ARG A 549 4.72 -1.69 21.68
CA ARG A 549 4.76 -2.66 20.60
C ARG A 549 5.98 -3.56 20.72
N GLY A 550 5.85 -4.75 20.18
CA GLY A 550 6.96 -5.69 20.12
C GLY A 550 6.78 -6.69 18.99
N VAL A 551 7.89 -7.35 18.69
CA VAL A 551 7.94 -8.48 17.74
C VAL A 551 8.43 -9.70 18.51
N LEU A 552 7.70 -10.78 18.38
CA LEU A 552 8.05 -12.08 18.88
C LEU A 552 8.20 -13.03 17.72
N GLU A 553 9.40 -13.57 17.52
CA GLU A 553 9.68 -14.56 16.49
C GLU A 553 10.08 -15.89 17.13
N ILE A 554 9.42 -16.96 16.73
CA ILE A 554 9.65 -18.32 17.19
C ILE A 554 10.07 -19.16 16.00
N PHE A 555 11.38 -19.45 15.92
CA PHE A 555 11.97 -20.26 14.87
C PHE A 555 11.99 -21.72 15.29
N ILE A 556 11.30 -22.58 14.54
CA ILE A 556 11.28 -24.03 14.66
C ILE A 556 12.21 -24.56 13.57
N ASN A 557 13.51 -24.60 13.87
CA ASN A 557 14.53 -24.92 12.90
C ASN A 557 14.61 -26.42 12.58
N SER A 558 14.81 -26.74 11.30
CA SER A 558 15.06 -28.10 10.83
C SER A 558 15.97 -28.06 9.60
N ASP A 559 16.94 -28.94 9.51
CA ASP A 559 17.85 -29.07 8.37
C ASP A 559 17.24 -29.85 7.19
N MET A 560 16.10 -30.49 7.38
CA MET A 560 15.43 -31.28 6.35
C MET A 560 15.17 -30.50 5.07
N VAL A 561 14.83 -29.21 5.18
CA VAL A 561 14.53 -28.32 4.04
C VAL A 561 15.75 -28.02 3.16
N GLN A 562 16.96 -28.15 3.72
CA GLN A 562 18.21 -27.96 2.97
C GLN A 562 18.63 -29.21 2.22
N GLN A 563 18.17 -30.37 2.68
CA GLN A 563 18.55 -31.67 2.15
C GLN A 563 17.53 -32.23 1.17
N GLN A 564 16.24 -31.83 1.30
CA GLN A 564 15.14 -32.47 0.57
C GLN A 564 14.13 -31.42 0.05
N VAL A 565 14.01 -31.31 -1.26
CA VAL A 565 13.01 -30.44 -1.91
C VAL A 565 11.59 -30.78 -1.49
N LYS A 566 11.25 -32.06 -1.30
CA LYS A 566 9.92 -32.45 -0.80
C LYS A 566 9.63 -31.91 0.60
N ALA A 567 10.62 -31.87 1.49
CA ALA A 567 10.45 -31.27 2.81
C ALA A 567 10.21 -29.75 2.73
N LYS A 568 10.93 -29.06 1.85
CA LYS A 568 10.71 -27.64 1.56
C LYS A 568 9.28 -27.37 1.09
N VAL A 569 8.80 -28.16 0.13
CA VAL A 569 7.43 -28.06 -0.38
C VAL A 569 6.39 -28.40 0.69
N ALA A 570 6.61 -29.46 1.47
CA ALA A 570 5.69 -29.84 2.54
C ALA A 570 5.51 -28.73 3.56
N LEU A 571 6.59 -28.04 3.98
CA LEU A 571 6.49 -26.91 4.91
C LEU A 571 5.82 -25.67 4.27
N ALA A 572 6.07 -25.42 2.98
CA ALA A 572 5.40 -24.34 2.27
C ALA A 572 3.87 -24.58 2.18
N LEU A 573 3.44 -25.81 1.89
CA LEU A 573 2.02 -26.17 1.90
C LEU A 573 1.42 -26.11 3.31
N TRP A 574 2.13 -26.56 4.32
CA TRP A 574 1.68 -26.48 5.71
C TRP A 574 1.50 -25.05 6.18
N ARG A 575 2.44 -24.17 5.86
CA ARG A 575 2.33 -22.72 6.09
C ARG A 575 1.08 -22.14 5.45
N ASP A 576 0.82 -22.46 4.19
CA ASP A 576 -0.36 -21.98 3.44
C ASP A 576 -1.66 -22.45 4.11
N LEU A 577 -1.75 -23.75 4.43
CA LEU A 577 -2.89 -24.35 5.13
C LEU A 577 -3.11 -23.74 6.52
N TYR A 578 -2.04 -23.57 7.29
CA TYR A 578 -2.11 -22.94 8.60
C TYR A 578 -2.62 -21.49 8.52
N ASN A 579 -2.01 -20.67 7.65
CA ASN A 579 -2.40 -19.28 7.50
C ASN A 579 -3.87 -19.15 7.02
N LEU A 580 -4.31 -20.04 6.13
CA LEU A 580 -5.71 -20.10 5.70
C LEU A 580 -6.64 -20.46 6.85
N GLN A 581 -6.31 -21.45 7.66
CA GLN A 581 -7.12 -21.88 8.80
C GLN A 581 -7.14 -20.86 9.93
N GLN A 582 -6.05 -20.09 10.09
CA GLN A 582 -5.93 -19.04 11.11
C GLN A 582 -6.34 -17.65 10.60
N SER A 583 -6.89 -17.54 9.39
CA SER A 583 -7.19 -16.24 8.79
C SER A 583 -8.15 -15.38 9.62
N ALA A 584 -9.15 -15.98 10.26
CA ALA A 584 -10.06 -15.27 11.16
C ALA A 584 -9.32 -14.67 12.38
N LEU A 585 -8.44 -15.45 13.01
CA LEU A 585 -7.62 -15.00 14.14
C LEU A 585 -6.62 -13.92 13.69
N ALA A 586 -6.01 -14.11 12.52
CA ALA A 586 -5.08 -13.14 11.96
C ALA A 586 -5.77 -11.81 11.61
N THR A 587 -6.98 -11.84 11.04
CA THR A 587 -7.78 -10.65 10.76
C THR A 587 -8.20 -9.93 12.05
N GLU A 588 -8.64 -10.68 13.08
CA GLU A 588 -8.98 -10.10 14.39
C GLU A 588 -7.74 -9.41 15.03
N ALA A 589 -6.57 -10.01 14.89
CA ALA A 589 -5.30 -9.43 15.35
C ALA A 589 -4.92 -8.17 14.55
N ASP A 590 -5.04 -8.21 13.22
CA ASP A 590 -4.67 -7.10 12.34
C ASP A 590 -5.52 -5.84 12.62
N ILE A 591 -6.83 -6.00 12.77
CA ILE A 591 -7.74 -4.92 13.19
C ILE A 591 -7.29 -4.33 14.54
N ALA A 592 -6.77 -5.15 15.44
CA ALA A 592 -6.26 -4.75 16.76
C ALA A 592 -4.85 -4.16 16.73
N GLY A 593 -4.24 -3.99 15.56
CA GLY A 593 -2.88 -3.49 15.40
C GLY A 593 -1.79 -4.50 15.77
N MET A 594 -2.10 -5.79 15.62
CA MET A 594 -1.17 -6.91 15.75
C MET A 594 -1.14 -7.73 14.46
N GLN A 595 -0.10 -8.53 14.29
CA GLN A 595 0.02 -9.46 13.15
C GLN A 595 0.36 -10.85 13.65
N LEU A 596 -0.26 -11.84 13.02
CA LEU A 596 0.04 -13.26 13.19
C LEU A 596 0.42 -13.85 11.84
N ARG A 597 1.59 -14.48 11.77
CA ARG A 597 2.06 -15.08 10.53
C ARG A 597 2.90 -16.33 10.81
N LEU A 598 2.60 -17.41 10.11
CA LEU A 598 3.51 -18.54 9.95
C LEU A 598 4.25 -18.38 8.61
N SER A 599 5.56 -18.49 8.61
CA SER A 599 6.42 -18.49 7.43
C SER A 599 7.29 -19.75 7.41
N ASP A 600 7.82 -20.09 6.22
CA ASP A 600 8.76 -21.18 6.04
C ASP A 600 10.16 -20.64 5.68
N GLY A 601 11.17 -21.39 6.07
CA GLY A 601 12.58 -21.05 5.83
C GLY A 601 13.44 -22.31 6.06
N ASN A 602 14.36 -22.26 7.00
CA ASN A 602 15.06 -23.43 7.54
C ASN A 602 14.22 -24.14 8.62
N GLY A 603 13.00 -24.51 8.29
CA GLY A 603 11.95 -24.98 9.17
C GLY A 603 10.73 -24.07 9.09
N LEU A 604 10.09 -23.77 10.22
CA LEU A 604 8.96 -22.86 10.33
C LEU A 604 9.32 -21.67 11.23
N ALA A 605 8.74 -20.51 10.98
CA ALA A 605 8.84 -19.35 11.86
C ALA A 605 7.43 -18.78 12.12
N LEU A 606 7.05 -18.75 13.41
CA LEU A 606 5.82 -18.11 13.86
C LEU A 606 6.16 -16.71 14.37
N THR A 607 5.57 -15.71 13.76
CA THR A 607 5.75 -14.30 14.12
C THR A 607 4.46 -13.72 14.68
N VAL A 608 4.57 -13.09 15.85
CA VAL A 608 3.53 -12.26 16.44
C VAL A 608 4.11 -10.87 16.65
N SER A 609 3.48 -9.82 16.12
CA SER A 609 4.00 -8.46 16.22
C SER A 609 2.88 -7.45 16.49
N GLY A 610 3.24 -6.20 16.82
CA GLY A 610 2.30 -5.12 17.12
C GLY A 610 2.15 -4.84 18.61
N PHE A 611 0.97 -4.42 19.08
CA PHE A 611 0.73 -4.11 20.50
C PHE A 611 0.93 -5.34 21.41
N THR A 612 1.73 -5.18 22.47
CA THR A 612 2.14 -6.33 23.30
C THR A 612 1.05 -6.83 24.26
N ASP A 613 0.03 -6.03 24.55
CA ASP A 613 -1.02 -6.35 25.55
C ASP A 613 -1.71 -7.70 25.31
N LYS A 614 -2.16 -7.97 24.08
CA LYS A 614 -2.89 -9.20 23.72
C LYS A 614 -2.01 -10.25 23.04
N GLN A 615 -0.70 -10.00 22.84
CA GLN A 615 0.20 -10.97 22.20
C GLN A 615 0.30 -12.31 22.94
N PRO A 616 0.28 -12.39 24.29
CA PRO A 616 0.28 -13.68 24.97
C PRO A 616 -0.94 -14.55 24.63
N GLN A 617 -2.13 -13.94 24.55
CA GLN A 617 -3.37 -14.61 24.17
C GLN A 617 -3.34 -15.06 22.71
N LEU A 618 -2.85 -14.16 21.80
CA LEU A 618 -2.70 -14.47 20.38
C LEU A 618 -1.73 -15.61 20.16
N LEU A 619 -0.56 -15.58 20.83
CA LEU A 619 0.44 -16.64 20.78
C LEU A 619 -0.11 -17.98 21.24
N GLN A 620 -0.84 -18.03 22.37
CA GLN A 620 -1.43 -19.26 22.89
C GLN A 620 -2.39 -19.90 21.88
N GLN A 621 -3.26 -19.10 21.24
CA GLN A 621 -4.19 -19.58 20.23
C GLN A 621 -3.46 -20.04 18.96
N ALA A 622 -2.46 -19.29 18.51
CA ALA A 622 -1.64 -19.63 17.36
C ALA A 622 -0.89 -20.97 17.54
N LEU A 623 -0.30 -21.19 18.71
CA LEU A 623 0.42 -22.43 19.04
C LEU A 623 -0.52 -23.63 19.17
N ALA A 624 -1.70 -23.45 19.76
CA ALA A 624 -2.70 -24.52 19.88
C ALA A 624 -3.16 -25.05 18.51
N SER A 625 -3.03 -24.24 17.50
CA SER A 625 -3.47 -24.54 16.12
C SER A 625 -2.32 -24.98 15.20
N LEU A 626 -1.08 -25.12 15.69
CA LEU A 626 0.04 -25.57 14.84
C LEU A 626 -0.17 -26.98 14.28
N ALA A 627 -0.85 -27.85 15.00
CA ALA A 627 -1.23 -29.18 14.56
C ALA A 627 -2.61 -29.15 13.89
N ILE A 628 -2.69 -28.56 12.68
CA ILE A 628 -3.93 -28.49 11.91
C ILE A 628 -4.37 -29.87 11.40
N SER A 629 -5.67 -30.07 11.29
CA SER A 629 -6.24 -31.21 10.56
C SER A 629 -6.37 -30.84 9.08
N VAL A 630 -5.80 -31.65 8.20
CA VAL A 630 -5.85 -31.46 6.75
C VAL A 630 -6.47 -32.70 6.12
N ASP A 631 -7.53 -32.51 5.34
CA ASP A 631 -8.12 -33.54 4.51
C ASP A 631 -7.54 -33.55 3.08
N GLU A 632 -7.90 -34.53 2.28
CA GLU A 632 -7.45 -34.66 0.90
C GLU A 632 -7.87 -33.46 0.02
N GLN A 633 -9.04 -32.88 0.27
CA GLN A 633 -9.53 -31.73 -0.49
C GLN A 633 -8.70 -30.48 -0.19
N GLY A 634 -8.48 -30.15 1.06
CA GLY A 634 -7.66 -29.00 1.49
C GLY A 634 -6.21 -29.16 1.02
N PHE A 635 -5.66 -30.37 1.07
CA PHE A 635 -4.33 -30.67 0.56
C PHE A 635 -4.25 -30.47 -0.97
N ALA A 636 -5.21 -30.97 -1.73
CA ALA A 636 -5.24 -30.80 -3.18
C ALA A 636 -5.33 -29.31 -3.58
N GLN A 637 -6.15 -28.52 -2.87
CA GLN A 637 -6.28 -27.08 -3.08
C GLN A 637 -4.98 -26.33 -2.76
N ALA A 638 -4.31 -26.67 -1.67
CA ALA A 638 -3.02 -26.08 -1.33
C ALA A 638 -1.95 -26.38 -2.38
N LYS A 639 -1.92 -27.63 -2.89
CA LYS A 639 -1.02 -28.02 -3.99
C LYS A 639 -1.29 -27.20 -5.26
N ASP A 640 -2.54 -27.05 -5.65
CA ASP A 640 -2.93 -26.28 -6.84
C ASP A 640 -2.45 -24.82 -6.71
N ARG A 641 -2.74 -24.15 -5.58
CA ARG A 641 -2.28 -22.78 -5.34
C ARG A 641 -0.76 -22.66 -5.38
N PHE A 642 -0.06 -23.60 -4.74
CA PHE A 642 1.41 -23.61 -4.71
C PHE A 642 2.01 -23.77 -6.11
N ILE A 643 1.55 -24.75 -6.88
CA ILE A 643 2.04 -25.03 -8.23
C ILE A 643 1.81 -23.81 -9.14
N ARG A 644 0.60 -23.26 -9.16
CA ARG A 644 0.30 -22.03 -9.93
C ARG A 644 1.17 -20.87 -9.50
N GLY A 645 1.36 -20.67 -8.18
CA GLY A 645 2.22 -19.61 -7.65
C GLY A 645 3.68 -19.73 -8.11
N VAL A 646 4.22 -20.95 -8.14
CA VAL A 646 5.59 -21.19 -8.64
C VAL A 646 5.66 -21.00 -10.16
N GLN A 647 4.68 -21.50 -10.91
CA GLN A 647 4.63 -21.35 -12.38
C GLN A 647 4.48 -19.89 -12.80
N ASN A 648 3.69 -19.09 -12.08
CA ASN A 648 3.53 -17.66 -12.34
C ASN A 648 4.83 -16.85 -12.16
N GLN A 649 5.85 -17.40 -11.50
CA GLN A 649 7.17 -16.75 -11.40
C GLN A 649 7.81 -16.56 -12.80
N SER A 650 7.47 -17.38 -13.79
CA SER A 650 7.93 -17.22 -15.18
C SER A 650 7.35 -15.96 -15.86
N LYS A 651 6.33 -15.31 -15.26
CA LYS A 651 5.70 -14.08 -15.76
C LYS A 651 6.23 -12.82 -15.06
N GLN A 652 7.14 -12.97 -14.11
CA GLN A 652 7.77 -11.86 -13.42
C GLN A 652 8.78 -11.14 -14.33
N PHE A 653 9.19 -9.93 -13.94
CA PHE A 653 10.21 -9.18 -14.67
C PHE A 653 11.50 -10.00 -14.83
N PRO A 654 12.23 -9.85 -15.95
CA PRO A 654 13.46 -10.59 -16.22
C PRO A 654 14.48 -10.55 -15.09
N PHE A 655 14.68 -9.38 -14.46
CA PHE A 655 15.61 -9.25 -13.33
C PHE A 655 15.18 -10.08 -12.11
N GLN A 656 13.86 -10.17 -11.83
CA GLN A 656 13.34 -11.00 -10.73
C GLN A 656 13.59 -12.48 -11.00
N GLN A 657 13.34 -12.92 -12.24
CA GLN A 657 13.65 -14.29 -12.65
C GLN A 657 15.15 -14.61 -12.56
N ALA A 658 16.02 -13.66 -12.95
CA ALA A 658 17.45 -13.79 -12.80
C ALA A 658 17.89 -13.91 -11.33
N PHE A 659 17.30 -13.14 -10.41
CA PHE A 659 17.56 -13.29 -8.97
C PHE A 659 17.01 -14.60 -8.39
N LEU A 660 15.88 -15.10 -8.85
CA LEU A 660 15.39 -16.43 -8.45
C LEU A 660 16.37 -17.53 -8.89
N ALA A 661 16.84 -17.49 -10.13
CA ALA A 661 17.83 -18.43 -10.65
C ALA A 661 19.15 -18.34 -9.86
N TYR A 662 19.67 -17.13 -9.61
CA TYR A 662 20.85 -16.91 -8.77
C TYR A 662 20.68 -17.53 -7.38
N ASN A 663 19.59 -17.22 -6.68
CA ASN A 663 19.35 -17.73 -5.33
C ASN A 663 19.23 -19.26 -5.28
N SER A 664 18.66 -19.90 -6.29
CA SER A 664 18.54 -21.37 -6.35
C SER A 664 19.91 -22.05 -6.54
N LEU A 665 20.87 -21.35 -7.12
CA LEU A 665 22.24 -21.86 -7.36
C LEU A 665 23.16 -21.68 -6.15
N VAL A 666 23.06 -20.53 -5.48
CA VAL A 666 24.07 -20.16 -4.47
C VAL A 666 23.63 -20.39 -3.04
N ARG A 667 22.32 -20.61 -2.76
CA ARG A 667 21.80 -20.73 -1.39
C ARG A 667 21.28 -22.14 -1.13
N SER A 668 21.79 -22.78 -0.08
CA SER A 668 21.24 -24.07 0.37
C SER A 668 19.77 -23.95 0.76
N GLY A 669 18.96 -24.95 0.45
CA GLY A 669 17.53 -24.99 0.73
C GLY A 669 16.67 -24.15 -0.22
N ASN A 670 17.28 -23.52 -1.24
CA ASN A 670 16.57 -22.94 -2.38
C ASN A 670 16.67 -23.89 -3.58
N TYR A 671 15.56 -24.07 -4.25
CA TYR A 671 15.42 -24.99 -5.38
C TYR A 671 14.81 -24.23 -6.56
N ASP A 672 15.10 -24.69 -7.77
CA ASP A 672 14.49 -24.11 -8.97
C ASP A 672 12.98 -24.43 -9.06
N ALA A 673 12.28 -23.72 -9.93
CA ALA A 673 10.85 -23.83 -10.08
C ALA A 673 10.40 -25.24 -10.50
N ASP A 674 11.14 -25.90 -11.41
CA ASP A 674 10.78 -27.21 -11.91
C ASP A 674 10.92 -28.29 -10.85
N ALA A 675 12.00 -28.22 -10.05
CA ALA A 675 12.18 -29.12 -8.90
C ALA A 675 11.07 -28.95 -7.87
N MET A 676 10.66 -27.69 -7.58
CA MET A 676 9.58 -27.40 -6.64
C MET A 676 8.22 -27.91 -7.15
N VAL A 677 7.88 -27.65 -8.41
CA VAL A 677 6.64 -28.12 -9.03
C VAL A 677 6.59 -29.66 -9.07
N ASN A 678 7.67 -30.30 -9.50
CA ASN A 678 7.75 -31.77 -9.55
C ASN A 678 7.61 -32.38 -8.12
N ALA A 679 8.27 -31.79 -7.14
CA ALA A 679 8.14 -32.23 -5.75
C ALA A 679 6.70 -32.07 -5.25
N ALA A 680 6.04 -30.95 -5.55
CA ALA A 680 4.64 -30.71 -5.15
C ALA A 680 3.69 -31.72 -5.82
N GLN A 681 3.84 -31.98 -7.13
CA GLN A 681 3.02 -32.95 -7.86
C GLN A 681 3.10 -34.36 -7.25
N ASN A 682 4.28 -34.77 -6.82
CA ASN A 682 4.55 -36.10 -6.26
C ASN A 682 4.48 -36.20 -4.72
N LEU A 683 4.11 -35.12 -4.02
CA LEU A 683 3.91 -35.12 -2.57
C LEU A 683 2.52 -35.67 -2.24
N THR A 684 2.45 -36.58 -1.27
CA THR A 684 1.19 -37.12 -0.73
C THR A 684 0.82 -36.44 0.58
N LEU A 685 -0.45 -36.51 0.99
CA LEU A 685 -0.93 -35.97 2.27
C LEU A 685 -0.20 -36.64 3.46
N THR A 686 0.03 -37.96 3.38
CA THR A 686 0.76 -38.69 4.41
C THR A 686 2.22 -38.21 4.55
N GLU A 687 2.91 -37.95 3.42
CA GLU A 687 4.27 -37.41 3.43
C GLU A 687 4.30 -35.97 4.01
N LEU A 688 3.33 -35.12 3.65
CA LEU A 688 3.18 -33.79 4.22
C LEU A 688 3.05 -33.88 5.75
N GLN A 689 2.07 -34.65 6.25
CA GLN A 689 1.81 -34.82 7.69
C GLN A 689 3.01 -35.40 8.44
N SER A 690 3.67 -36.40 7.86
CA SER A 690 4.88 -36.99 8.44
C SER A 690 6.03 -36.01 8.51
N THR A 691 6.27 -35.20 7.46
CA THR A 691 7.33 -34.20 7.43
C THR A 691 7.11 -33.14 8.50
N VAL A 692 5.89 -32.60 8.60
CA VAL A 692 5.56 -31.59 9.60
C VAL A 692 5.67 -32.14 11.02
N ALA A 693 5.18 -33.36 11.26
CA ALA A 693 5.30 -34.02 12.55
C ALA A 693 6.78 -34.21 12.96
N GLN A 694 7.65 -34.56 12.00
CA GLN A 694 9.09 -34.70 12.26
C GLN A 694 9.72 -33.33 12.59
N VAL A 695 9.38 -32.28 11.88
CA VAL A 695 9.89 -30.91 12.13
C VAL A 695 9.43 -30.42 13.50
N LEU A 696 8.17 -30.62 13.87
CA LEU A 696 7.64 -30.21 15.17
C LEU A 696 8.21 -31.06 16.34
N ALA A 697 8.55 -32.32 16.11
CA ALA A 697 9.09 -33.24 17.12
C ALA A 697 10.62 -33.15 17.31
N ASN A 698 11.36 -32.87 16.21
CA ASN A 698 12.84 -32.82 16.23
C ASN A 698 13.29 -31.47 15.66
N ASN A 699 13.42 -30.48 16.52
CA ASN A 699 13.76 -29.11 16.13
C ASN A 699 14.70 -28.47 17.14
N GLN A 700 15.32 -27.38 16.72
CA GLN A 700 15.91 -26.39 17.61
C GLN A 700 15.04 -25.15 17.63
N LEU A 701 14.69 -24.70 18.82
CA LEU A 701 13.89 -23.49 19.01
C LEU A 701 14.80 -22.29 19.25
N ARG A 702 14.58 -21.26 18.45
CA ARG A 702 15.10 -19.92 18.72
C ARG A 702 13.93 -18.98 18.90
N ILE A 703 13.94 -18.24 19.99
CA ILE A 703 12.92 -17.27 20.34
C ILE A 703 13.59 -15.90 20.39
N PHE A 704 13.05 -14.94 19.69
CA PHE A 704 13.53 -13.58 19.71
C PHE A 704 12.38 -12.64 20.07
N ALA A 705 12.57 -11.89 21.16
CA ALA A 705 11.64 -10.86 21.61
C ALA A 705 12.30 -9.48 21.45
N PHE A 706 11.67 -8.63 20.64
CA PHE A 706 12.12 -7.27 20.32
C PHE A 706 11.07 -6.24 20.75
N GLY A 707 11.53 -5.10 21.30
CA GLY A 707 10.64 -4.01 21.67
C GLY A 707 10.12 -4.12 23.11
N ASN A 708 8.82 -3.95 23.33
CA ASN A 708 8.20 -3.83 24.65
C ASN A 708 8.09 -5.19 25.40
N TYR A 709 9.22 -5.82 25.67
CA TYR A 709 9.33 -7.05 26.46
C TYR A 709 10.39 -6.93 27.57
N ASP A 710 10.17 -7.62 28.68
CA ASP A 710 11.15 -7.84 29.72
C ASP A 710 11.54 -9.33 29.85
N LYS A 711 12.49 -9.63 30.73
CA LYS A 711 12.97 -11.01 30.96
C LYS A 711 11.86 -11.93 31.46
N THR A 712 10.94 -11.42 32.28
CA THR A 712 9.83 -12.20 32.85
C THR A 712 8.83 -12.57 31.73
N ALA A 713 8.47 -11.63 30.89
CA ALA A 713 7.60 -11.86 29.74
C ALA A 713 8.23 -12.88 28.76
N LEU A 714 9.54 -12.74 28.46
CA LEU A 714 10.23 -13.72 27.62
C LEU A 714 10.27 -15.12 28.23
N GLN A 715 10.48 -15.26 29.53
CA GLN A 715 10.44 -16.57 30.22
C GLN A 715 9.05 -17.20 30.14
N GLN A 716 7.97 -16.40 30.24
CA GLN A 716 6.61 -16.89 30.06
C GLN A 716 6.36 -17.37 28.62
N VAL A 717 6.86 -16.62 27.63
CA VAL A 717 6.82 -17.04 26.23
C VAL A 717 7.53 -18.37 26.03
N VAL A 718 8.76 -18.52 26.55
CA VAL A 718 9.53 -19.80 26.48
C VAL A 718 8.74 -20.94 27.08
N THR A 719 8.13 -20.74 28.25
CA THR A 719 7.28 -21.75 28.91
C THR A 719 6.08 -22.13 28.04
N THR A 720 5.38 -21.16 27.49
CA THR A 720 4.22 -21.39 26.62
C THR A 720 4.59 -22.16 25.36
N VAL A 721 5.68 -21.77 24.69
CA VAL A 721 6.18 -22.45 23.48
C VAL A 721 6.64 -23.87 23.78
N ALA A 722 7.39 -24.05 24.88
CA ALA A 722 7.88 -25.36 25.28
C ALA A 722 6.75 -26.36 25.66
N ALA A 723 5.64 -25.84 26.20
CA ALA A 723 4.47 -26.66 26.52
C ALA A 723 3.66 -27.04 25.27
N ALA A 724 3.60 -26.17 24.27
CA ALA A 724 2.82 -26.39 23.05
C ALA A 724 3.51 -27.31 22.03
N LEU A 725 4.84 -27.31 21.99
CA LEU A 725 5.62 -28.14 21.05
C LEU A 725 6.03 -29.49 21.71
N PRO A 726 6.12 -30.58 20.91
CA PRO A 726 6.56 -31.85 21.41
C PRO A 726 7.88 -31.80 22.19
N ALA A 727 7.98 -32.60 23.26
CA ALA A 727 9.08 -32.51 24.23
C ALA A 727 10.46 -32.91 23.67
N LYS A 728 10.51 -33.71 22.61
CA LYS A 728 11.78 -34.16 22.04
C LYS A 728 12.36 -33.09 21.11
N ARG A 729 13.43 -32.47 21.55
CA ARG A 729 14.14 -31.46 20.74
C ARG A 729 15.39 -32.04 20.10
N SER A 730 15.76 -31.48 18.94
CA SER A 730 16.98 -31.88 18.26
C SER A 730 18.22 -31.38 19.02
N GLU A 731 19.18 -32.25 19.24
CA GLU A 731 20.50 -31.88 19.75
C GLU A 731 21.45 -31.40 18.63
N GLN A 732 21.02 -31.50 17.39
CA GLN A 732 21.81 -31.05 16.24
C GLN A 732 22.02 -29.53 16.26
N PRO A 733 23.18 -29.03 15.78
CA PRO A 733 23.42 -27.59 15.67
C PRO A 733 22.34 -26.91 14.84
N TYR A 734 22.09 -25.64 15.14
CA TYR A 734 21.16 -24.83 14.35
C TYR A 734 21.60 -24.79 12.88
N SER A 735 20.70 -25.23 12.00
CA SER A 735 20.95 -25.24 10.56
C SER A 735 20.88 -23.83 9.99
N ARG A 736 21.97 -23.37 9.40
CA ARG A 736 22.04 -22.07 8.72
C ARG A 736 22.01 -22.26 7.22
N THR A 737 21.47 -21.29 6.51
CA THR A 737 21.61 -21.23 5.05
C THR A 737 23.10 -21.13 4.72
N ALA A 738 23.59 -22.09 3.98
CA ALA A 738 24.94 -22.05 3.42
C ALA A 738 24.91 -21.38 2.04
N PHE A 739 25.98 -20.67 1.73
CA PHE A 739 26.20 -20.08 0.42
C PHE A 739 27.31 -20.83 -0.30
N TRP A 740 27.05 -21.23 -1.54
CA TRP A 740 28.12 -21.63 -2.43
C TRP A 740 28.71 -20.37 -3.07
N LEU A 741 30.03 -20.23 -2.94
CA LEU A 741 30.76 -19.11 -3.54
C LEU A 741 31.79 -19.68 -4.52
N PRO A 742 31.94 -19.09 -5.73
CA PRO A 742 33.01 -19.46 -6.64
C PRO A 742 34.38 -19.15 -5.99
N LYS A 743 35.40 -19.97 -6.30
CA LYS A 743 36.75 -19.71 -5.84
C LYS A 743 37.31 -18.45 -6.53
N PRO A 744 38.28 -17.72 -5.91
CA PRO A 744 38.92 -16.58 -6.56
C PRO A 744 39.37 -16.88 -7.98
N GLY A 745 39.00 -16.02 -8.92
CA GLY A 745 39.31 -16.19 -10.35
C GLY A 745 38.35 -17.11 -11.11
N GLN A 746 37.36 -17.71 -10.46
CA GLN A 746 36.29 -18.47 -11.16
C GLN A 746 35.16 -17.55 -11.52
N VAL A 747 34.60 -17.77 -12.70
CA VAL A 747 33.37 -17.13 -13.19
C VAL A 747 32.33 -18.21 -13.43
N LEU A 748 31.14 -18.05 -12.88
CA LEU A 748 29.98 -18.86 -13.19
C LEU A 748 29.06 -18.03 -14.09
N VAL A 749 28.85 -18.52 -15.31
CA VAL A 749 27.89 -17.94 -16.26
C VAL A 749 26.69 -18.86 -16.35
N VAL A 750 25.50 -18.34 -16.08
CA VAL A 750 24.24 -19.06 -16.21
C VAL A 750 23.35 -18.29 -17.17
N GLN A 751 22.92 -18.95 -18.21
CA GLN A 751 21.95 -18.44 -19.17
C GLN A 751 20.64 -19.19 -19.00
N LYS A 752 19.53 -18.47 -18.93
CA LYS A 752 18.20 -19.01 -18.88
C LYS A 752 17.31 -18.32 -19.91
N ASP A 753 16.65 -19.12 -20.75
CA ASP A 753 15.62 -18.62 -21.63
C ASP A 753 14.34 -18.34 -20.81
N ILE A 754 13.66 -17.25 -21.12
CA ILE A 754 12.45 -16.78 -20.43
C ILE A 754 11.36 -16.44 -21.42
N ASP A 755 10.10 -16.57 -21.00
CA ASP A 755 8.91 -16.39 -21.85
C ASP A 755 8.47 -14.92 -22.01
N VAL A 756 9.24 -13.96 -21.48
CA VAL A 756 8.97 -12.52 -21.59
C VAL A 756 9.89 -11.87 -22.61
N ALA A 757 9.43 -10.81 -23.27
CA ALA A 757 10.12 -10.21 -24.41
C ALA A 757 11.44 -9.50 -24.04
N ASP A 758 11.59 -9.08 -22.78
CA ASP A 758 12.76 -8.36 -22.29
C ASP A 758 13.86 -9.31 -21.80
N VAL A 759 15.07 -8.75 -21.63
CA VAL A 759 16.22 -9.46 -21.10
C VAL A 759 16.79 -8.76 -19.87
N ALA A 760 17.41 -9.52 -18.97
CA ALA A 760 18.16 -8.98 -17.85
C ALA A 760 19.51 -9.67 -17.70
N LEU A 761 20.52 -8.88 -17.32
CA LEU A 761 21.83 -9.36 -16.88
C LEU A 761 22.01 -9.01 -15.41
N VAL A 762 22.33 -10.02 -14.60
CA VAL A 762 22.73 -9.83 -13.20
C VAL A 762 24.20 -10.22 -13.09
N ASP A 763 25.06 -9.24 -12.82
CA ASP A 763 26.50 -9.43 -12.59
C ASP A 763 26.80 -9.29 -11.10
N MET A 764 27.32 -10.35 -10.47
CA MET A 764 27.56 -10.42 -9.04
C MET A 764 29.05 -10.58 -8.72
N HIS A 765 29.65 -9.56 -8.17
CA HIS A 765 31.02 -9.60 -7.67
C HIS A 765 31.02 -9.96 -6.19
N ILE A 766 31.69 -11.07 -5.85
CA ILE A 766 31.73 -11.57 -4.47
C ILE A 766 33.11 -11.30 -3.90
N HIS A 767 33.19 -10.50 -2.83
CA HIS A 767 34.39 -10.29 -2.05
C HIS A 767 34.49 -11.31 -0.92
N PRO A 768 35.66 -11.95 -0.71
CA PRO A 768 35.88 -12.95 0.34
C PRO A 768 35.81 -12.36 1.76
N GLU A 769 36.06 -11.06 1.90
CA GLU A 769 35.99 -10.35 3.18
C GLU A 769 35.11 -9.11 3.04
N PRO A 770 34.14 -8.90 3.93
CA PRO A 770 33.40 -7.65 3.95
C PRO A 770 34.35 -6.52 4.38
N SER A 771 34.52 -5.53 3.52
CA SER A 771 35.14 -4.26 3.91
C SER A 771 34.04 -3.30 4.34
N TYR A 772 34.05 -2.89 5.59
CA TYR A 772 33.20 -1.84 6.12
C TYR A 772 33.92 -0.51 6.05
#